data_f0de5a96c49002db2efee41289993ab2
#
_entry.id   f0de5a96c49002db2efee41289993ab2
#
_cell.length_a   1.000
_cell.length_b   1.000
_cell.length_c   1.000
_cell.angle_alpha   90.00
_cell.angle_beta   90.00
_cell.angle_gamma   90.00
#
_symmetry.space_group_name_H-M   'P 1'
#
loop_
_entity.id
_entity.type
_entity.pdbx_description
1 polymer ?
#
loop_
_entity_poly.entity_id
_entity_poly.type
_entity_poly.pdbx_seq_one_letter_code
_entity_poly.pdbx_strand_id
1 'polypeptide(L)'
;MKTRPSLVPALTLISLSIASHYALAARNKGNVPIVSPECVNEQVCKDKGLFTNPFEEPLVTGEFPDQDNTNITNPLNNYPDNGKCEENEDGVLKCKPAAGSLALLNDGRILYFNALEGTENVEYNALLEIGSAIVNDQTRVLTMKNGNASWIAPSPVDAGANPDGNDSETLIGDISGFLGDPIDIDLGTDDDRTNNDGALFCADLVGLPNGELMAVGGTDYYHEPGVNTELLGQPINFGLSELEGLKNSRIFNPDDNSWRKTGDMNFGRWYPSAISLANGNVLVASGVTKLVKPVYLTRPETSGRNVTVTETYDTSCGEWTENGALAERSLPLYPRLHLLPNGHVFYNGGGQAFNPFGQGYDQALWNIVAAYDPRSQTWADLGFAGLPLHLSEAGVSDLTSLLNITNSEADESLKGLLSGLTEEFIANPFDALAPIIDDPYKLADVQSVLGAGFRGSTFSMMMPLKPDENGNYNKAEFLTAGGVLTGVAATSPGLYLGTNLARIDSVTIEGERMLYDSRSTGGLAQGRWYGTGVLLPTGEVLVVSGADRDEVVLPGTGFPILEAELFDPETETFRKVAKQNRPRTYHNSAALLPDGSVLIGGHAPINTAYAYSVTLPGFSPNDGRDPSFEIYKPPYMFGERPSIRTGAKSVHVGERFRVGLKNSDASATKMNTRIESAVLVRRTNITHLIDGDQRSVELPIVRHRSGRIVLQMPTQQAVVPPGDYMLFVNARDDEGNLVPSESKAITVTGALSALCQ
;
A
#
# COMPACT_ATOMS: atom_id res chain seq x y z
N MET A 1 -30.42 13.91 -70.84
CA MET A 1 -29.25 13.40 -70.12
C MET A 1 -28.92 14.35 -68.98
N LYS A 2 -29.34 14.06 -67.75
CA LYS A 2 -29.04 14.89 -66.58
C LYS A 2 -28.15 14.04 -65.69
N THR A 3 -26.92 14.46 -65.50
CA THR A 3 -25.91 13.86 -64.58
C THR A 3 -26.26 14.23 -63.16
N ARG A 4 -26.32 13.22 -62.28
CA ARG A 4 -26.42 13.37 -60.83
C ARG A 4 -25.04 13.62 -60.23
N PRO A 5 -24.88 14.53 -59.25
CA PRO A 5 -23.63 14.68 -58.55
C PRO A 5 -23.46 13.61 -57.44
N SER A 6 -22.25 13.11 -57.27
CA SER A 6 -21.81 12.12 -56.29
C SER A 6 -21.82 12.70 -54.87
N LEU A 7 -22.42 12.01 -53.97
CA LEU A 7 -22.41 12.22 -52.51
C LEU A 7 -21.27 11.44 -51.89
N VAL A 8 -20.08 11.94 -51.87
CA VAL A 8 -19.00 11.57 -50.96
C VAL A 8 -18.05 12.75 -50.89
N PRO A 9 -18.10 13.64 -49.93
CA PRO A 9 -17.13 13.68 -48.86
C PRO A 9 -17.64 14.34 -47.56
N ALA A 10 -18.66 13.82 -46.91
CA ALA A 10 -19.09 14.37 -45.62
C ALA A 10 -18.70 13.47 -44.43
N LEU A 11 -18.38 12.20 -44.67
CA LEU A 11 -18.07 11.26 -43.61
C LEU A 11 -16.59 11.28 -43.17
N THR A 12 -15.69 11.83 -43.96
CA THR A 12 -14.25 11.90 -43.65
C THR A 12 -13.89 13.09 -42.77
N LEU A 13 -14.73 14.11 -42.67
CA LEU A 13 -14.49 15.28 -41.83
C LEU A 13 -15.01 15.11 -40.39
N ILE A 14 -16.01 14.23 -40.19
CA ILE A 14 -16.53 13.93 -38.83
C ILE A 14 -15.62 12.99 -38.08
N SER A 15 -14.99 12.02 -38.76
CA SER A 15 -14.02 11.12 -38.11
C SER A 15 -12.69 11.80 -37.73
N LEU A 16 -12.30 12.89 -38.40
CA LEU A 16 -11.14 13.67 -38.02
C LEU A 16 -11.41 14.67 -36.87
N SER A 17 -12.64 15.11 -36.70
CA SER A 17 -13.01 15.99 -35.57
C SER A 17 -13.16 15.21 -34.27
N ILE A 18 -13.60 13.96 -34.32
CA ILE A 18 -13.71 13.10 -33.13
C ILE A 18 -12.31 12.64 -32.67
N ALA A 19 -11.43 12.26 -33.60
CA ALA A 19 -10.03 11.92 -33.26
C ALA A 19 -9.21 13.12 -32.74
N SER A 20 -9.56 14.36 -33.09
CA SER A 20 -8.89 15.54 -32.55
C SER A 20 -9.39 15.97 -31.17
N HIS A 21 -10.56 15.52 -30.73
CA HIS A 21 -11.04 15.78 -29.37
C HIS A 21 -10.43 14.82 -28.34
N TYR A 22 -10.14 13.57 -28.71
CA TYR A 22 -9.41 12.62 -27.84
C TYR A 22 -7.92 12.90 -27.71
N ALA A 23 -7.31 13.63 -28.64
CA ALA A 23 -5.88 14.00 -28.55
C ALA A 23 -5.61 15.30 -27.74
N LEU A 24 -6.65 15.96 -27.21
CA LEU A 24 -6.49 17.21 -26.45
C LEU A 24 -6.45 17.00 -24.90
N ALA A 25 -6.69 15.79 -24.42
CA ALA A 25 -6.81 15.51 -22.98
C ALA A 25 -5.49 15.51 -22.20
N ALA A 26 -4.33 15.57 -22.84
CA ALA A 26 -3.03 15.63 -22.16
C ALA A 26 -2.41 17.02 -22.24
N ARG A 27 -3.08 18.07 -21.79
CA ARG A 27 -2.42 19.36 -21.62
C ARG A 27 -1.51 19.32 -20.41
N ASN A 28 -0.21 19.47 -20.66
CA ASN A 28 0.83 19.64 -19.67
C ASN A 28 0.50 20.86 -18.80
N LYS A 29 0.07 20.63 -17.56
CA LYS A 29 -0.27 21.69 -16.61
C LYS A 29 1.02 22.34 -16.15
N GLY A 30 1.11 23.63 -16.18
CA GLY A 30 2.28 24.50 -16.02
C GLY A 30 3.42 23.96 -15.14
N ASN A 31 4.63 24.31 -15.49
CA ASN A 31 5.82 23.90 -14.73
C ASN A 31 5.86 24.59 -13.37
N VAL A 32 5.91 23.83 -12.30
CA VAL A 32 6.07 24.28 -10.92
C VAL A 32 7.52 24.06 -10.49
N PRO A 33 8.24 25.09 -10.05
CA PRO A 33 9.61 24.92 -9.56
C PRO A 33 9.67 24.04 -8.32
N ILE A 34 10.59 23.08 -8.30
CA ILE A 34 10.94 22.32 -7.10
C ILE A 34 12.07 23.06 -6.40
N VAL A 35 11.75 23.76 -5.31
CA VAL A 35 12.68 24.62 -4.61
C VAL A 35 13.30 23.89 -3.43
N SER A 36 14.62 23.73 -3.44
CA SER A 36 15.38 23.31 -2.25
C SER A 36 15.81 24.53 -1.47
N PRO A 37 15.58 24.56 -0.16
CA PRO A 37 16.20 25.57 0.70
C PRO A 37 17.72 25.54 0.57
N GLU A 38 18.37 26.66 0.78
CA GLU A 38 19.83 26.68 0.87
C GLU A 38 20.30 25.89 2.08
N CYS A 39 21.35 25.11 1.91
CA CYS A 39 22.02 24.44 3.00
C CYS A 39 22.84 25.48 3.80
N VAL A 40 22.22 26.08 4.83
CA VAL A 40 22.86 27.13 5.64
C VAL A 40 24.12 26.63 6.35
N ASN A 41 24.15 25.37 6.68
CA ASN A 41 25.31 24.69 7.28
C ASN A 41 25.55 23.35 6.56
N GLU A 42 26.61 23.28 5.79
CA GLU A 42 26.98 22.10 5.00
C GLU A 42 27.08 20.83 5.85
N GLN A 43 27.63 20.94 7.05
CA GLN A 43 27.75 19.79 7.96
C GLN A 43 26.38 19.28 8.39
N VAL A 44 25.44 20.17 8.69
CA VAL A 44 24.07 19.75 9.08
C VAL A 44 23.36 19.01 7.93
N CYS A 45 23.57 19.44 6.69
CA CYS A 45 23.01 18.74 5.53
C CYS A 45 23.68 17.40 5.27
N LYS A 46 25.00 17.29 5.51
CA LYS A 46 25.73 16.02 5.46
C LYS A 46 25.32 15.05 6.56
N ASP A 47 24.88 15.57 7.72
CA ASP A 47 24.46 14.71 8.84
C ASP A 47 22.98 14.32 8.78
N LYS A 48 22.11 15.25 8.33
CA LYS A 48 20.65 15.12 8.44
C LYS A 48 19.90 15.07 7.12
N GLY A 49 20.55 15.41 6.01
CA GLY A 49 19.83 15.62 4.76
C GLY A 49 18.99 16.90 4.79
N LEU A 50 18.11 17.05 3.80
CA LEU A 50 17.31 18.25 3.60
C LEU A 50 16.00 17.92 2.88
N PHE A 51 14.87 18.52 3.31
CA PHE A 51 13.63 18.53 2.56
C PHE A 51 13.53 19.74 1.64
N THR A 52 12.96 19.55 0.44
CA THR A 52 12.55 20.66 -0.43
C THR A 52 11.38 21.40 0.19
N ASN A 53 11.10 22.61 -0.30
CA ASN A 53 9.80 23.22 -0.04
C ASN A 53 8.69 22.33 -0.64
N PRO A 54 7.48 22.33 -0.05
CA PRO A 54 6.34 21.65 -0.63
C PRO A 54 6.00 22.20 -2.02
N PHE A 55 5.61 21.33 -2.94
CA PHE A 55 5.14 21.69 -4.28
C PHE A 55 3.93 20.85 -4.66
N GLU A 56 3.00 21.42 -5.40
CA GLU A 56 1.74 20.78 -5.75
C GLU A 56 1.26 21.17 -7.15
N GLU A 57 0.29 20.46 -7.66
CA GLU A 57 -0.40 20.80 -8.91
C GLU A 57 -0.96 22.22 -8.81
N PRO A 58 -0.64 23.14 -9.78
CA PRO A 58 -0.91 24.57 -9.61
C PRO A 58 -2.41 24.89 -9.64
N LEU A 59 -3.17 24.19 -10.48
CA LEU A 59 -4.61 24.37 -10.64
C LEU A 59 -5.26 23.02 -10.87
N VAL A 60 -6.50 22.86 -10.42
CA VAL A 60 -7.31 21.71 -10.80
C VAL A 60 -7.81 21.94 -12.22
N THR A 61 -7.09 21.50 -13.21
CA THR A 61 -7.48 21.63 -14.61
C THR A 61 -7.56 20.24 -15.24
N GLY A 62 -8.54 19.43 -14.94
CA GLY A 62 -8.90 18.24 -15.67
C GLY A 62 -10.30 18.40 -16.18
N GLU A 63 -10.57 18.12 -17.44
CA GLU A 63 -11.88 17.68 -17.79
C GLU A 63 -11.97 16.28 -17.26
N PHE A 64 -12.74 16.07 -16.18
CA PHE A 64 -13.21 14.75 -15.87
C PHE A 64 -14.14 14.36 -17.03
N PRO A 65 -14.08 13.11 -17.52
CA PRO A 65 -15.08 12.66 -18.46
C PRO A 65 -16.47 12.96 -17.88
N ASP A 66 -17.39 13.35 -18.74
CA ASP A 66 -18.77 13.67 -18.38
C ASP A 66 -19.37 12.53 -17.57
N GLN A 67 -19.31 12.61 -16.27
CA GLN A 67 -20.14 11.82 -15.40
C GLN A 67 -21.42 12.64 -15.20
N ASP A 68 -22.47 12.15 -15.78
CA ASP A 68 -23.81 12.77 -15.82
C ASP A 68 -24.48 12.66 -14.44
N ASN A 69 -23.90 13.13 -13.38
CA ASN A 69 -24.72 13.38 -12.19
C ASN A 69 -24.00 14.22 -11.14
N THR A 70 -24.35 15.45 -11.11
CA THR A 70 -23.50 16.45 -10.50
C THR A 70 -24.23 17.39 -9.58
N ASN A 71 -25.32 16.98 -9.01
CA ASN A 71 -25.96 17.76 -7.96
C ASN A 71 -25.39 17.38 -6.59
N ILE A 72 -24.15 17.81 -6.32
CA ILE A 72 -23.66 17.80 -4.93
C ILE A 72 -24.29 18.99 -4.24
N THR A 73 -25.53 18.86 -3.84
CA THR A 73 -26.18 19.83 -2.98
C THR A 73 -26.17 19.33 -1.54
N ASN A 74 -25.00 19.23 -0.94
CA ASN A 74 -24.95 19.09 0.51
C ASN A 74 -24.81 20.48 1.13
N PRO A 75 -25.85 21.05 1.73
CA PRO A 75 -25.78 22.35 2.38
C PRO A 75 -24.86 22.38 3.61
N LEU A 76 -24.38 21.22 4.07
CA LEU A 76 -23.39 21.12 5.15
C LEU A 76 -21.95 21.07 4.60
N ASN A 77 -21.74 20.85 3.31
CA ASN A 77 -20.46 20.86 2.66
C ASN A 77 -20.07 22.28 2.22
N ASN A 78 -19.89 23.17 3.17
CA ASN A 78 -19.09 24.34 2.92
C ASN A 78 -17.64 23.89 2.80
N TYR A 79 -17.24 23.45 1.61
CA TYR A 79 -15.82 23.26 1.28
C TYR A 79 -15.19 24.67 1.19
N PRO A 80 -14.38 25.11 2.13
CA PRO A 80 -13.61 26.32 1.92
C PRO A 80 -12.69 26.04 0.75
N ASP A 81 -12.75 26.88 -0.21
CA ASP A 81 -11.82 26.90 -1.33
C ASP A 81 -10.42 27.28 -0.80
N ASN A 82 -9.67 26.27 -0.41
CA ASN A 82 -8.26 26.42 -0.02
C ASN A 82 -7.34 26.27 -1.25
N GLY A 83 -7.88 26.44 -2.46
CA GLY A 83 -7.16 26.20 -3.71
C GLY A 83 -6.90 24.71 -3.98
N LYS A 84 -7.48 23.81 -3.19
CA LYS A 84 -7.38 22.35 -3.37
C LYS A 84 -8.45 21.85 -4.31
N CYS A 85 -9.59 22.52 -4.35
CA CYS A 85 -10.75 22.20 -5.18
C CYS A 85 -11.23 23.42 -5.93
N GLU A 86 -11.80 23.22 -7.11
CA GLU A 86 -12.45 24.24 -7.94
C GLU A 86 -13.85 23.74 -8.28
N GLU A 87 -14.85 24.62 -8.14
CA GLU A 87 -16.22 24.35 -8.54
C GLU A 87 -16.41 24.77 -10.01
N ASN A 88 -16.95 23.90 -10.86
CA ASN A 88 -17.26 24.24 -12.24
C ASN A 88 -18.61 25.01 -12.35
N GLU A 89 -18.99 25.44 -13.57
CA GLU A 89 -20.23 26.18 -13.84
C GLU A 89 -21.50 25.37 -13.50
N ASP A 90 -21.40 24.04 -13.40
CA ASP A 90 -22.49 23.12 -13.08
C ASP A 90 -22.57 22.78 -11.59
N GLY A 91 -21.70 23.38 -10.75
CA GLY A 91 -21.64 23.12 -9.32
C GLY A 91 -20.84 21.88 -8.94
N VAL A 92 -20.07 21.28 -9.87
CA VAL A 92 -19.23 20.11 -9.61
C VAL A 92 -17.92 20.53 -9.01
N LEU A 93 -17.58 19.96 -7.88
CA LEU A 93 -16.32 20.20 -7.20
C LEU A 93 -15.23 19.27 -7.74
N LYS A 94 -14.17 19.85 -8.30
CA LYS A 94 -12.99 19.14 -8.77
C LYS A 94 -11.82 19.36 -7.82
N CYS A 95 -11.25 18.28 -7.30
CA CYS A 95 -10.19 18.37 -6.30
C CYS A 95 -8.85 17.83 -6.83
N LYS A 96 -7.76 18.37 -6.30
CA LYS A 96 -6.42 17.81 -6.49
C LYS A 96 -6.30 16.54 -5.67
N PRO A 97 -5.93 15.39 -6.23
CA PRO A 97 -5.75 14.19 -5.45
C PRO A 97 -4.51 14.27 -4.55
N ALA A 98 -4.62 13.74 -3.33
CA ALA A 98 -3.45 13.44 -2.52
C ALA A 98 -2.81 12.13 -3.01
N ALA A 99 -1.51 11.94 -2.78
CA ALA A 99 -0.82 10.71 -3.15
C ALA A 99 -0.98 9.65 -2.06
N GLY A 100 -2.18 9.09 -1.91
CA GLY A 100 -2.46 7.98 -1.00
C GLY A 100 -1.83 6.68 -1.50
N SER A 101 -1.89 6.46 -2.82
CA SER A 101 -1.19 5.40 -3.55
C SER A 101 -0.24 6.01 -4.56
N LEU A 102 0.94 5.40 -4.74
CA LEU A 102 2.00 5.95 -5.58
C LEU A 102 2.84 4.85 -6.22
N ALA A 103 3.16 5.01 -7.52
CA ALA A 103 4.07 4.13 -8.25
C ALA A 103 5.12 4.91 -9.03
N LEU A 104 6.37 4.45 -8.96
CA LEU A 104 7.46 4.94 -9.81
C LEU A 104 7.44 4.19 -11.16
N LEU A 105 7.10 4.87 -12.23
CA LEU A 105 7.02 4.30 -13.58
C LEU A 105 8.42 4.01 -14.17
N ASN A 106 8.45 3.19 -15.24
CA ASN A 106 9.68 2.76 -15.91
C ASN A 106 10.51 3.90 -16.52
N ASP A 107 9.89 5.02 -16.82
CA ASP A 107 10.52 6.23 -17.35
C ASP A 107 10.88 7.29 -16.29
N GLY A 108 10.63 7.00 -15.00
CA GLY A 108 10.94 7.87 -13.87
C GLY A 108 9.84 8.87 -13.51
N ARG A 109 8.68 8.82 -14.18
CA ARG A 109 7.48 9.54 -13.78
C ARG A 109 6.81 8.85 -12.59
N ILE A 110 5.90 9.56 -11.93
CA ILE A 110 5.15 9.06 -10.78
C ILE A 110 3.68 9.02 -11.12
N LEU A 111 3.09 7.82 -11.10
CA LEU A 111 1.64 7.64 -11.08
C LEU A 111 1.16 7.74 -9.63
N TYR A 112 0.09 8.47 -9.39
CA TYR A 112 -0.52 8.50 -8.06
C TYR A 112 -2.02 8.79 -8.14
N PHE A 113 -2.73 8.38 -7.11
CA PHE A 113 -4.15 8.67 -6.92
C PHE A 113 -4.47 8.82 -5.44
N ASN A 114 -5.65 9.37 -5.16
CA ASN A 114 -6.10 9.58 -3.80
C ASN A 114 -6.52 8.25 -3.16
N ALA A 115 -6.41 8.19 -1.85
CA ALA A 115 -7.00 7.11 -1.08
C ALA A 115 -8.52 7.31 -0.93
N LEU A 116 -8.98 8.57 -0.87
CA LEU A 116 -10.38 8.96 -0.94
C LEU A 116 -10.58 9.73 -2.23
N GLU A 117 -11.50 9.30 -3.04
CA GLU A 117 -11.85 9.98 -4.26
C GLU A 117 -12.40 11.38 -3.96
N GLY A 118 -12.05 12.36 -4.76
CA GLY A 118 -12.27 13.77 -4.44
C GLY A 118 -13.70 14.18 -4.32
N THR A 119 -14.56 13.59 -5.09
CA THR A 119 -16.00 13.73 -4.98
C THR A 119 -16.59 12.36 -5.07
N GLU A 120 -17.02 11.86 -3.97
CA GLU A 120 -17.72 10.58 -3.89
C GLU A 120 -19.19 10.86 -3.80
N ASN A 121 -19.97 10.30 -4.71
CA ASN A 121 -21.41 10.34 -4.62
C ASN A 121 -21.87 9.15 -3.79
N VAL A 122 -21.59 9.20 -2.50
CA VAL A 122 -22.11 8.24 -1.55
C VAL A 122 -23.33 8.84 -0.88
N GLU A 123 -24.50 8.36 -1.23
CA GLU A 123 -25.71 8.73 -0.51
C GLU A 123 -25.73 8.00 0.82
N TYR A 124 -25.47 8.73 1.89
CA TYR A 124 -25.55 8.17 3.24
C TYR A 124 -26.97 8.33 3.77
N ASN A 125 -27.73 7.26 3.72
CA ASN A 125 -29.05 7.17 4.32
C ASN A 125 -28.99 6.48 5.68
N ALA A 126 -28.50 7.17 6.71
CA ALA A 126 -28.67 6.61 8.04
C ALA A 126 -29.96 7.08 8.74
N LEU A 127 -30.54 8.22 8.40
CA LEU A 127 -31.82 8.74 8.88
C LEU A 127 -32.43 9.81 7.97
N LEU A 128 -31.63 10.42 7.10
CA LEU A 128 -32.02 11.44 6.13
C LEU A 128 -30.99 11.41 5.01
N GLU A 129 -31.39 11.58 3.77
CA GLU A 129 -30.47 11.81 2.65
C GLU A 129 -29.57 13.00 2.97
N ILE A 130 -28.28 12.77 3.26
CA ILE A 130 -27.37 13.81 3.72
C ILE A 130 -26.26 14.08 2.67
N GLY A 131 -26.42 13.69 1.45
CA GLY A 131 -25.50 14.06 0.37
C GLY A 131 -25.06 12.91 -0.51
N SER A 132 -24.52 13.29 -1.63
CA SER A 132 -24.03 12.38 -2.65
C SER A 132 -22.61 12.76 -3.06
N ALA A 133 -21.73 11.81 -3.29
CA ALA A 133 -20.37 12.02 -3.76
C ALA A 133 -20.12 11.17 -5.00
N ILE A 134 -19.51 11.71 -6.06
CA ILE A 134 -19.16 10.95 -7.26
C ILE A 134 -17.80 10.34 -7.06
N VAL A 135 -17.73 9.02 -7.11
CA VAL A 135 -16.46 8.28 -7.06
C VAL A 135 -15.80 8.30 -8.42
N ASN A 136 -14.55 8.77 -8.48
CA ASN A 136 -13.70 8.63 -9.63
C ASN A 136 -12.25 8.36 -9.22
N ASP A 137 -11.44 7.87 -10.12
CA ASP A 137 -10.08 7.43 -9.82
C ASP A 137 -9.08 8.56 -9.61
N GLN A 138 -9.38 9.76 -10.01
CA GLN A 138 -8.56 10.98 -9.87
C GLN A 138 -7.03 10.78 -10.06
N THR A 139 -6.66 9.90 -10.95
CA THR A 139 -5.27 9.54 -11.18
C THR A 139 -4.49 10.72 -11.78
N ARG A 140 -3.24 10.87 -11.39
CA ARG A 140 -2.29 11.83 -11.97
C ARG A 140 -0.97 11.15 -12.27
N VAL A 141 -0.30 11.66 -13.29
CA VAL A 141 1.11 11.35 -13.57
C VAL A 141 1.93 12.63 -13.36
N LEU A 142 2.80 12.60 -12.38
CA LEU A 142 3.76 13.64 -12.05
C LEU A 142 5.07 13.40 -12.83
N THR A 143 5.53 14.40 -13.55
CA THR A 143 6.83 14.44 -14.20
C THR A 143 7.72 15.44 -13.50
N MET A 144 8.89 15.02 -13.05
CA MET A 144 9.92 15.89 -12.47
C MET A 144 11.12 15.96 -13.40
N LYS A 145 11.40 17.13 -13.95
CA LYS A 145 12.50 17.33 -14.90
C LYS A 145 13.12 18.72 -14.78
N ASN A 146 14.44 18.77 -14.74
CA ASN A 146 15.19 20.02 -14.69
C ASN A 146 14.77 20.95 -13.54
N GLY A 147 14.49 20.37 -12.36
CA GLY A 147 14.06 21.14 -11.18
C GLY A 147 12.64 21.66 -11.24
N ASN A 148 11.80 21.15 -12.13
CA ASN A 148 10.39 21.51 -12.25
C ASN A 148 9.51 20.26 -12.21
N ALA A 149 8.30 20.44 -11.70
CA ALA A 149 7.22 19.47 -11.68
C ALA A 149 6.12 19.84 -12.67
N SER A 150 5.52 18.85 -13.31
CA SER A 150 4.36 19.02 -14.19
C SER A 150 3.44 17.79 -14.09
N TRP A 151 2.15 17.98 -14.32
CA TRP A 151 1.14 16.95 -14.14
C TRP A 151 0.31 16.73 -15.39
N ILE A 152 -0.13 15.48 -15.57
CA ILE A 152 -1.17 15.10 -16.53
C ILE A 152 -2.19 14.21 -15.82
N ALA A 153 -3.44 14.28 -16.24
CA ALA A 153 -4.46 13.32 -15.89
C ALA A 153 -4.49 12.21 -16.95
N PRO A 154 -4.30 10.95 -16.60
CA PRO A 154 -4.48 9.83 -17.52
C PRO A 154 -5.90 9.72 -18.04
N SER A 155 -6.06 9.01 -19.16
CA SER A 155 -7.39 8.60 -19.61
C SER A 155 -7.94 7.54 -18.64
N PRO A 156 -9.10 7.76 -18.02
CA PRO A 156 -9.75 6.76 -17.18
C PRO A 156 -10.23 5.57 -18.01
N VAL A 157 -10.58 4.49 -17.33
CA VAL A 157 -11.31 3.36 -17.91
C VAL A 157 -12.58 3.15 -17.11
N ASP A 158 -13.68 3.02 -17.79
CA ASP A 158 -14.90 2.49 -17.22
C ASP A 158 -14.68 0.99 -16.96
N ALA A 159 -14.47 0.64 -15.71
CA ALA A 159 -14.28 -0.75 -15.30
C ALA A 159 -15.61 -1.45 -15.02
N GLY A 160 -16.69 -0.69 -14.90
CA GLY A 160 -18.01 -1.15 -14.50
C GLY A 160 -18.07 -1.51 -13.01
N ALA A 161 -19.26 -1.46 -12.45
CA ALA A 161 -19.55 -2.02 -11.13
C ALA A 161 -19.32 -3.52 -11.11
N ASN A 162 -19.26 -4.11 -9.92
CA ASN A 162 -19.19 -5.57 -9.78
C ASN A 162 -20.38 -6.22 -10.52
N PRO A 163 -20.12 -7.19 -11.41
CA PRO A 163 -21.18 -7.75 -12.26
C PRO A 163 -22.24 -8.55 -11.50
N ASP A 164 -21.95 -8.97 -10.29
CA ASP A 164 -22.79 -9.86 -9.48
C ASP A 164 -23.63 -9.14 -8.43
N GLY A 165 -23.90 -7.86 -8.64
CA GLY A 165 -24.62 -6.97 -7.74
C GLY A 165 -26.04 -7.36 -7.30
N ASN A 166 -26.41 -8.60 -7.41
CA ASN A 166 -27.71 -9.14 -7.04
C ASN A 166 -27.78 -9.76 -5.64
N ASP A 167 -26.91 -9.34 -4.72
CA ASP A 167 -27.05 -9.80 -3.35
C ASP A 167 -28.23 -9.10 -2.68
N SER A 168 -29.41 -9.65 -2.91
CA SER A 168 -30.67 -9.21 -2.32
C SER A 168 -30.79 -9.48 -0.80
N GLU A 169 -29.70 -9.95 -0.17
CA GLU A 169 -29.66 -10.17 1.27
C GLU A 169 -29.27 -8.88 2.00
N THR A 170 -30.24 -8.18 2.48
CA THR A 170 -30.08 -6.96 3.26
C THR A 170 -29.63 -7.22 4.68
N LEU A 171 -28.97 -6.26 5.32
CA LEU A 171 -28.65 -6.29 6.74
C LEU A 171 -29.89 -6.62 7.60
N ILE A 172 -31.05 -6.17 7.20
CA ILE A 172 -32.33 -6.40 7.91
C ILE A 172 -32.87 -7.82 7.67
N GLY A 173 -32.70 -8.39 6.46
CA GLY A 173 -33.00 -9.80 6.22
C GLY A 173 -32.20 -10.74 7.12
N ASP A 174 -30.93 -10.39 7.36
CA ASP A 174 -30.08 -11.15 8.27
C ASP A 174 -30.45 -11.00 9.74
N ILE A 175 -30.89 -9.81 10.18
CA ILE A 175 -31.42 -9.61 11.54
C ILE A 175 -32.71 -10.38 11.77
N SER A 176 -33.58 -10.52 10.76
CA SER A 176 -34.81 -11.31 10.88
C SER A 176 -34.51 -12.80 11.09
N GLY A 177 -33.50 -13.33 10.42
CA GLY A 177 -33.02 -14.69 10.66
C GLY A 177 -32.50 -14.92 12.11
N PHE A 178 -31.95 -13.90 12.72
CA PHE A 178 -31.51 -13.92 14.11
C PHE A 178 -32.69 -13.81 15.12
N LEU A 179 -33.77 -13.15 14.75
CA LEU A 179 -34.95 -12.96 15.60
C LEU A 179 -36.02 -14.06 15.44
N GLY A 180 -35.83 -15.01 14.51
CA GLY A 180 -36.60 -16.26 14.44
C GLY A 180 -37.94 -16.19 13.69
N ASP A 181 -38.37 -15.04 13.16
CA ASP A 181 -39.57 -14.93 12.32
C ASP A 181 -39.23 -14.12 11.03
N PRO A 182 -39.62 -14.58 9.83
CA PRO A 182 -39.48 -13.82 8.62
C PRO A 182 -40.43 -12.63 8.66
N ILE A 183 -39.94 -11.48 8.99
CA ILE A 183 -40.64 -10.22 8.70
C ILE A 183 -40.46 -10.03 7.20
N ASP A 184 -41.52 -10.24 6.43
CA ASP A 184 -41.56 -9.95 4.99
C ASP A 184 -41.52 -8.43 4.82
N ILE A 185 -40.33 -7.89 4.79
CA ILE A 185 -40.08 -6.48 4.51
C ILE A 185 -39.77 -6.43 3.01
N ASP A 186 -40.72 -5.87 2.24
CA ASP A 186 -40.51 -5.55 0.81
C ASP A 186 -39.42 -4.48 0.74
N LEU A 187 -38.18 -4.93 0.64
CA LEU A 187 -37.01 -4.08 0.48
C LEU A 187 -36.94 -3.78 -1.01
N GLY A 188 -37.30 -2.56 -1.38
CA GLY A 188 -37.28 -2.13 -2.77
C GLY A 188 -36.00 -2.53 -3.48
N THR A 189 -36.13 -3.01 -4.70
CA THR A 189 -35.04 -3.52 -5.54
C THR A 189 -34.29 -2.41 -6.29
N ASP A 190 -34.27 -1.19 -5.80
CA ASP A 190 -33.54 -0.11 -6.44
C ASP A 190 -32.02 -0.25 -6.16
N ASP A 191 -31.46 -1.20 -6.88
CA ASP A 191 -30.04 -1.33 -7.08
C ASP A 191 -29.61 -0.30 -8.13
N ASP A 192 -29.32 0.92 -7.71
CA ASP A 192 -28.84 1.98 -8.62
C ASP A 192 -27.31 1.91 -8.80
N ARG A 193 -26.80 0.70 -9.11
CA ARG A 193 -25.40 0.47 -9.47
C ARG A 193 -25.06 0.97 -10.89
N THR A 194 -26.03 1.53 -11.60
CA THR A 194 -25.91 1.82 -13.03
C THR A 194 -24.94 2.95 -13.36
N ASN A 195 -24.45 3.70 -12.37
CA ASN A 195 -23.58 4.86 -12.57
C ASN A 195 -22.27 4.81 -11.77
N ASN A 196 -21.94 3.69 -11.15
CA ASN A 196 -20.68 3.53 -10.41
C ASN A 196 -19.73 2.65 -11.21
N ASP A 197 -18.59 3.20 -11.66
CA ASP A 197 -17.54 2.49 -12.38
C ASP A 197 -16.45 1.96 -11.44
N GLY A 198 -16.68 2.03 -10.14
CA GLY A 198 -15.74 1.60 -9.09
C GLY A 198 -14.50 2.49 -9.01
N ALA A 199 -13.86 2.50 -7.87
CA ALA A 199 -12.72 3.36 -7.59
C ALA A 199 -11.44 2.57 -7.27
N LEU A 200 -10.30 3.12 -7.65
CA LEU A 200 -8.98 2.61 -7.24
C LEU A 200 -8.69 2.84 -5.75
N PHE A 201 -9.58 3.50 -5.05
CA PHE A 201 -9.50 3.68 -3.61
C PHE A 201 -9.29 2.34 -2.91
N CYS A 202 -8.21 2.23 -2.16
CA CYS A 202 -7.85 1.01 -1.43
C CYS A 202 -7.55 -0.24 -2.28
N ALA A 203 -7.22 -0.07 -3.57
CA ALA A 203 -6.58 -1.10 -4.37
C ALA A 203 -5.11 -1.28 -3.97
N ASP A 204 -4.53 -2.43 -4.30
CA ASP A 204 -3.08 -2.61 -4.26
C ASP A 204 -2.44 -2.42 -5.65
N LEU A 205 -1.14 -2.13 -5.69
CA LEU A 205 -0.37 -1.84 -6.90
C LEU A 205 0.76 -2.85 -7.10
N VAL A 206 0.89 -3.38 -8.30
CA VAL A 206 1.92 -4.36 -8.67
C VAL A 206 2.55 -4.00 -10.02
N GLY A 207 3.89 -4.04 -10.10
CA GLY A 207 4.63 -3.86 -11.34
C GLY A 207 4.67 -5.15 -12.17
N LEU A 208 4.22 -5.07 -13.43
CA LEU A 208 4.23 -6.22 -14.35
C LEU A 208 5.58 -6.38 -15.06
N PRO A 209 5.91 -7.60 -15.54
CA PRO A 209 7.19 -7.86 -16.24
C PRO A 209 7.43 -7.03 -17.49
N ASN A 210 6.38 -6.55 -18.15
CA ASN A 210 6.43 -5.73 -19.37
C ASN A 210 6.57 -4.22 -19.09
N GLY A 211 6.65 -3.81 -17.81
CA GLY A 211 6.77 -2.40 -17.40
C GLY A 211 5.44 -1.67 -17.21
N GLU A 212 4.32 -2.34 -17.41
CA GLU A 212 3.00 -1.83 -17.03
C GLU A 212 2.78 -1.96 -15.52
N LEU A 213 1.77 -1.26 -15.00
CA LEU A 213 1.38 -1.29 -13.59
C LEU A 213 -0.04 -1.84 -13.48
N MET A 214 -0.25 -2.78 -12.56
CA MET A 214 -1.56 -3.35 -12.28
C MET A 214 -2.10 -2.84 -10.95
N ALA A 215 -3.35 -2.38 -10.93
CA ALA A 215 -4.13 -2.14 -9.72
C ALA A 215 -5.09 -3.32 -9.52
N VAL A 216 -5.17 -3.81 -8.28
CA VAL A 216 -5.92 -5.02 -7.91
C VAL A 216 -6.95 -4.68 -6.85
N GLY A 217 -8.23 -4.93 -7.13
CA GLY A 217 -9.33 -4.60 -6.24
C GLY A 217 -9.61 -3.11 -6.21
N GLY A 218 -10.11 -2.65 -5.10
CA GLY A 218 -10.52 -1.25 -4.90
C GLY A 218 -11.88 -1.19 -4.23
N THR A 219 -12.62 -0.12 -4.47
CA THR A 219 -13.86 0.19 -3.78
C THR A 219 -15.02 0.35 -4.77
N ASP A 220 -16.14 -0.23 -4.41
CA ASP A 220 -17.43 0.05 -4.98
C ASP A 220 -18.37 0.52 -3.86
N TYR A 221 -19.20 1.53 -4.15
CA TYR A 221 -20.18 2.05 -3.20
C TYR A 221 -21.56 1.80 -3.77
N TYR A 222 -22.43 1.21 -2.99
CA TYR A 222 -23.81 1.03 -3.40
C TYR A 222 -24.77 1.16 -2.21
N HIS A 223 -26.02 1.43 -2.51
CA HIS A 223 -27.06 1.47 -1.51
C HIS A 223 -27.57 0.08 -1.22
N GLU A 224 -27.48 -0.33 0.04
CA GLU A 224 -28.29 -1.45 0.50
C GLU A 224 -29.76 -1.03 0.45
N PRO A 225 -30.67 -1.90 -0.06
CA PRO A 225 -32.07 -1.63 -0.02
C PRO A 225 -32.53 -1.29 1.39
N GLY A 226 -33.10 -0.11 1.56
CA GLY A 226 -33.53 0.37 2.85
C GLY A 226 -34.92 -0.11 3.21
N VAL A 227 -35.29 0.02 4.49
CA VAL A 227 -36.64 -0.16 4.96
C VAL A 227 -37.42 1.11 4.70
N ASN A 228 -38.38 1.06 3.76
CA ASN A 228 -39.34 2.12 3.56
C ASN A 228 -40.35 2.08 4.69
N THR A 229 -40.45 3.14 5.46
CA THR A 229 -41.42 3.29 6.54
C THR A 229 -42.02 4.70 6.53
N GLU A 230 -43.05 4.91 7.34
CA GLU A 230 -43.68 6.21 7.50
C GLU A 230 -43.54 6.65 8.97
N LEU A 231 -42.90 7.79 9.19
CA LEU A 231 -42.84 8.41 10.51
C LEU A 231 -43.51 9.78 10.44
N LEU A 232 -44.53 9.97 11.29
CA LEU A 232 -45.31 11.22 11.38
C LEU A 232 -45.96 11.62 10.04
N GLY A 233 -46.35 10.63 9.18
CA GLY A 233 -46.93 10.87 7.89
C GLY A 233 -45.95 11.30 6.77
N GLN A 234 -44.64 11.12 7.03
CA GLN A 234 -43.60 11.33 6.02
C GLN A 234 -42.95 10.01 5.69
N PRO A 235 -42.74 9.69 4.40
CA PRO A 235 -41.98 8.50 4.02
C PRO A 235 -40.53 8.65 4.46
N ILE A 236 -39.99 7.64 5.13
CA ILE A 236 -38.60 7.56 5.53
C ILE A 236 -38.04 6.26 5.01
N ASN A 237 -36.87 6.34 4.37
CA ASN A 237 -36.06 5.21 3.99
C ASN A 237 -34.90 5.06 4.97
N PHE A 238 -34.80 3.89 5.62
CA PHE A 238 -33.66 3.52 6.44
C PHE A 238 -32.76 2.60 5.63
N GLY A 239 -31.78 3.13 4.94
CA GLY A 239 -30.78 2.36 4.20
C GLY A 239 -29.38 2.62 4.73
N LEU A 240 -28.44 1.79 4.30
CA LEU A 240 -27.01 1.93 4.55
C LEU A 240 -26.30 1.94 3.21
N SER A 241 -25.32 2.82 3.04
CA SER A 241 -24.35 2.65 1.95
C SER A 241 -23.35 1.58 2.36
N GLU A 242 -23.27 0.53 1.55
CA GLU A 242 -22.24 -0.51 1.71
C GLU A 242 -21.00 -0.12 0.93
N LEU A 243 -19.85 -0.44 1.51
CA LEU A 243 -18.58 -0.39 0.84
C LEU A 243 -18.20 -1.80 0.44
N GLU A 244 -18.16 -2.05 -0.87
CA GLU A 244 -17.82 -3.35 -1.44
C GLU A 244 -16.44 -3.33 -2.06
N GLY A 245 -15.69 -4.43 -1.88
CA GLY A 245 -14.45 -4.66 -2.61
C GLY A 245 -14.69 -4.93 -4.08
N LEU A 246 -13.92 -4.29 -4.96
CA LEU A 246 -13.98 -4.53 -6.40
C LEU A 246 -13.39 -5.89 -6.78
N LYS A 247 -14.08 -6.60 -7.70
CA LYS A 247 -13.55 -7.80 -8.37
C LYS A 247 -12.59 -7.46 -9.50
N ASN A 248 -12.75 -6.29 -10.11
CA ASN A 248 -11.97 -5.96 -11.29
C ASN A 248 -10.52 -5.60 -10.97
N SER A 249 -9.69 -5.76 -11.97
CA SER A 249 -8.31 -5.32 -12.00
C SER A 249 -8.09 -4.43 -13.22
N ARG A 250 -7.22 -3.43 -13.06
CA ARG A 250 -6.90 -2.46 -14.10
C ARG A 250 -5.41 -2.41 -14.34
N ILE A 251 -5.01 -2.21 -15.59
CA ILE A 251 -3.62 -2.09 -15.97
C ILE A 251 -3.38 -0.71 -16.55
N PHE A 252 -2.40 0.00 -15.98
CA PHE A 252 -1.91 1.27 -16.48
C PHE A 252 -0.75 1.06 -17.44
N ASN A 253 -0.86 1.64 -18.64
CA ASN A 253 0.21 1.66 -19.62
C ASN A 253 0.96 3.00 -19.55
N PRO A 254 2.25 3.02 -19.16
CA PRO A 254 3.04 4.26 -19.09
C PRO A 254 3.30 4.91 -20.46
N ASP A 255 3.26 4.16 -21.55
CA ASP A 255 3.62 4.66 -22.88
C ASP A 255 2.55 5.60 -23.45
N ASP A 256 1.28 5.32 -23.20
CA ASP A 256 0.15 6.13 -23.67
C ASP A 256 -0.63 6.83 -22.55
N ASN A 257 -0.27 6.58 -21.27
CA ASN A 257 -0.93 7.12 -20.08
C ASN A 257 -2.43 6.77 -20.01
N SER A 258 -2.75 5.53 -20.26
CA SER A 258 -4.12 5.05 -20.21
C SER A 258 -4.29 3.87 -19.26
N TRP A 259 -5.46 3.77 -18.66
CA TRP A 259 -5.93 2.58 -17.96
C TRP A 259 -6.71 1.67 -18.89
N ARG A 260 -6.63 0.37 -18.66
CA ARG A 260 -7.50 -0.63 -19.27
C ARG A 260 -7.94 -1.65 -18.24
N LYS A 261 -9.16 -2.15 -18.37
CA LYS A 261 -9.64 -3.30 -17.59
C LYS A 261 -8.92 -4.57 -18.03
N THR A 262 -8.71 -5.49 -17.08
CA THR A 262 -8.26 -6.88 -17.34
C THR A 262 -9.22 -7.87 -16.68
N GLY A 263 -8.82 -9.12 -16.47
CA GLY A 263 -9.68 -10.14 -15.87
C GLY A 263 -10.17 -9.78 -14.46
N ASP A 264 -11.37 -10.23 -14.14
CA ASP A 264 -11.99 -10.05 -12.84
C ASP A 264 -11.61 -11.18 -11.89
N MET A 265 -11.36 -10.85 -10.61
CA MET A 265 -11.21 -11.82 -9.53
C MET A 265 -12.56 -12.50 -9.22
N ASN A 266 -12.51 -13.67 -8.58
CA ASN A 266 -13.73 -14.32 -8.12
C ASN A 266 -14.33 -13.59 -6.90
N PHE A 267 -13.47 -13.01 -6.05
CA PHE A 267 -13.89 -12.25 -4.87
C PHE A 267 -13.58 -10.77 -5.02
N GLY A 268 -14.55 -9.93 -4.66
CA GLY A 268 -14.31 -8.50 -4.50
C GLY A 268 -13.37 -8.25 -3.31
N ARG A 269 -12.40 -7.33 -3.47
CA ARG A 269 -11.36 -7.10 -2.47
C ARG A 269 -11.13 -5.61 -2.23
N TRP A 270 -11.55 -5.17 -1.05
CA TRP A 270 -11.13 -3.91 -0.46
C TRP A 270 -9.98 -4.19 0.51
N TYR A 271 -8.86 -3.48 0.42
CA TYR A 271 -7.65 -3.70 1.20
C TYR A 271 -6.98 -5.08 1.00
N PRO A 272 -6.83 -5.57 -0.23
CA PRO A 272 -6.03 -6.77 -0.50
C PRO A 272 -4.54 -6.48 -0.44
N SER A 273 -3.72 -7.52 -0.47
CA SER A 273 -2.30 -7.42 -0.85
C SER A 273 -2.00 -8.26 -2.07
N ALA A 274 -1.36 -7.65 -3.04
CA ALA A 274 -0.90 -8.29 -4.26
C ALA A 274 0.63 -8.32 -4.32
N ILE A 275 1.19 -9.36 -4.94
CA ILE A 275 2.63 -9.54 -5.03
C ILE A 275 3.02 -10.26 -6.32
N SER A 276 4.09 -9.78 -6.98
CA SER A 276 4.68 -10.48 -8.12
C SER A 276 5.35 -11.77 -7.68
N LEU A 277 5.00 -12.86 -8.35
CA LEU A 277 5.66 -14.15 -8.19
C LEU A 277 6.93 -14.25 -9.06
N ALA A 278 7.76 -15.24 -8.77
CA ALA A 278 9.00 -15.46 -9.51
C ALA A 278 8.80 -15.67 -11.03
N ASN A 279 7.69 -16.25 -11.43
CA ASN A 279 7.34 -16.52 -12.83
C ASN A 279 6.64 -15.35 -13.55
N GLY A 280 6.51 -14.20 -12.89
CA GLY A 280 5.86 -13.01 -13.44
C GLY A 280 4.34 -12.92 -13.22
N ASN A 281 3.71 -13.97 -12.70
CA ASN A 281 2.30 -13.93 -12.29
C ASN A 281 2.11 -13.10 -11.02
N VAL A 282 0.87 -12.76 -10.70
CA VAL A 282 0.53 -11.96 -9.50
C VAL A 282 -0.34 -12.80 -8.57
N LEU A 283 0.05 -12.89 -7.29
CA LEU A 283 -0.75 -13.47 -6.23
C LEU A 283 -1.51 -12.35 -5.50
N VAL A 284 -2.79 -12.55 -5.22
CA VAL A 284 -3.57 -11.70 -4.32
C VAL A 284 -4.05 -12.48 -3.11
N ALA A 285 -4.02 -11.84 -1.94
CA ALA A 285 -4.48 -12.42 -0.69
C ALA A 285 -5.23 -11.38 0.14
N SER A 286 -6.17 -11.84 0.97
CA SER A 286 -6.99 -11.03 1.86
C SER A 286 -7.87 -9.99 1.13
N GLY A 287 -8.17 -8.91 1.81
CA GLY A 287 -9.21 -7.97 1.46
C GLY A 287 -10.56 -8.37 2.04
N VAL A 288 -11.52 -7.49 1.97
CA VAL A 288 -12.90 -7.79 2.40
C VAL A 288 -13.87 -7.48 1.27
N THR A 289 -14.89 -8.33 1.11
CA THR A 289 -15.90 -8.13 0.06
C THR A 289 -16.96 -7.11 0.50
N LYS A 290 -17.43 -7.21 1.76
CA LYS A 290 -18.45 -6.32 2.31
C LYS A 290 -17.96 -5.74 3.64
N LEU A 291 -17.79 -4.43 3.72
CA LEU A 291 -17.20 -3.81 4.92
C LEU A 291 -18.19 -3.67 6.07
N VAL A 292 -19.44 -3.34 5.76
CA VAL A 292 -20.49 -3.04 6.77
C VAL A 292 -21.25 -4.30 7.21
N LYS A 293 -21.22 -5.37 6.42
CA LYS A 293 -21.87 -6.63 6.76
C LYS A 293 -21.23 -7.30 7.98
N PRO A 294 -22.02 -8.00 8.79
CA PRO A 294 -21.49 -8.87 9.84
C PRO A 294 -20.58 -9.97 9.31
N VAL A 295 -19.79 -10.57 10.19
CA VAL A 295 -18.93 -11.70 9.86
C VAL A 295 -19.76 -13.00 9.79
N TYR A 296 -19.91 -13.53 8.59
CA TYR A 296 -20.55 -14.83 8.35
C TYR A 296 -19.53 -15.87 7.95
N LEU A 297 -19.24 -16.81 8.83
CA LEU A 297 -18.22 -17.83 8.57
C LEU A 297 -18.55 -18.78 7.42
N THR A 298 -19.84 -18.94 7.10
CA THR A 298 -20.34 -19.86 6.07
C THR A 298 -20.63 -19.20 4.73
N ARG A 299 -20.55 -17.87 4.66
CA ARG A 299 -20.85 -17.07 3.46
C ARG A 299 -19.83 -15.95 3.33
N PRO A 300 -18.56 -16.27 3.03
CA PRO A 300 -17.50 -15.28 2.98
C PRO A 300 -17.71 -14.22 1.88
N GLU A 301 -18.38 -14.57 0.80
CA GLU A 301 -18.68 -13.71 -0.35
C GLU A 301 -19.65 -12.56 -0.04
N THR A 302 -20.48 -12.72 0.99
CA THR A 302 -21.44 -11.71 1.45
C THR A 302 -21.18 -11.20 2.85
N SER A 303 -19.96 -11.39 3.33
CA SER A 303 -19.58 -11.23 4.73
C SER A 303 -18.58 -10.09 4.91
N GLY A 304 -18.62 -9.45 6.07
CA GLY A 304 -17.53 -8.60 6.57
C GLY A 304 -16.28 -9.37 6.99
N ARG A 305 -16.19 -10.65 6.72
CA ARG A 305 -14.99 -11.46 6.93
C ARG A 305 -13.95 -11.20 5.85
N ASN A 306 -12.69 -11.16 6.23
CA ASN A 306 -11.61 -11.09 5.25
C ASN A 306 -11.61 -12.32 4.35
N VAL A 307 -11.38 -12.12 3.06
CA VAL A 307 -11.33 -13.19 2.06
C VAL A 307 -10.16 -14.11 2.38
N THR A 308 -10.45 -15.39 2.65
CA THR A 308 -9.43 -16.42 2.96
C THR A 308 -8.84 -17.06 1.72
N VAL A 309 -9.58 -17.04 0.61
CA VAL A 309 -9.15 -17.58 -0.69
C VAL A 309 -8.05 -16.70 -1.27
N THR A 310 -6.99 -17.32 -1.76
CA THR A 310 -5.98 -16.63 -2.56
C THR A 310 -6.24 -16.87 -4.05
N GLU A 311 -5.93 -15.89 -4.88
CA GLU A 311 -6.07 -16.00 -6.34
C GLU A 311 -4.77 -15.65 -7.03
N THR A 312 -4.53 -16.23 -8.20
CA THR A 312 -3.35 -15.95 -9.00
C THR A 312 -3.78 -15.44 -10.37
N TYR A 313 -3.22 -14.29 -10.76
CA TYR A 313 -3.37 -13.72 -12.08
C TYR A 313 -2.27 -14.22 -13.00
N ASP A 314 -2.66 -14.79 -14.12
CA ASP A 314 -1.72 -15.16 -15.18
C ASP A 314 -1.51 -14.01 -16.14
N THR A 315 -0.30 -13.45 -16.14
CA THR A 315 0.05 -12.30 -16.97
C THR A 315 0.08 -12.61 -18.46
N SER A 316 0.07 -13.88 -18.86
CA SER A 316 0.09 -14.31 -20.26
C SER A 316 -1.29 -14.30 -20.90
N CYS A 317 -2.35 -14.53 -20.14
CA CYS A 317 -3.74 -14.54 -20.62
C CYS A 317 -4.63 -13.44 -20.02
N GLY A 318 -4.19 -12.81 -18.93
CA GLY A 318 -4.97 -11.72 -18.32
C GLY A 318 -6.15 -12.22 -17.48
N GLU A 319 -6.04 -13.41 -16.90
CA GLU A 319 -7.12 -14.05 -16.14
C GLU A 319 -6.71 -14.39 -14.72
N TRP A 320 -7.66 -14.32 -13.79
CA TRP A 320 -7.53 -14.77 -12.41
C TRP A 320 -8.00 -16.20 -12.24
N THR A 321 -7.33 -16.94 -11.38
CA THR A 321 -7.70 -18.31 -10.99
C THR A 321 -7.59 -18.46 -9.49
N GLU A 322 -8.63 -19.01 -8.85
CA GLU A 322 -8.59 -19.41 -7.45
C GLU A 322 -7.52 -20.48 -7.22
N ASN A 323 -6.77 -20.31 -6.16
CA ASN A 323 -5.87 -21.34 -5.68
C ASN A 323 -6.66 -22.41 -4.90
N GLY A 324 -6.10 -23.62 -4.77
CA GLY A 324 -6.80 -24.72 -4.11
C GLY A 324 -7.12 -24.47 -2.63
N ALA A 325 -8.00 -25.26 -2.06
CA ALA A 325 -8.45 -25.12 -0.67
C ALA A 325 -7.32 -25.11 0.39
N LEU A 326 -6.18 -25.71 0.10
CA LEU A 326 -5.00 -25.67 0.98
C LEU A 326 -4.27 -24.32 0.96
N ALA A 327 -4.62 -23.44 0.01
CA ALA A 327 -4.11 -22.08 -0.11
C ALA A 327 -4.94 -21.09 0.70
N GLU A 328 -6.09 -21.49 1.23
CA GLU A 328 -6.93 -20.62 2.05
C GLU A 328 -6.25 -20.31 3.39
N ARG A 329 -6.30 -19.01 3.75
CA ARG A 329 -5.79 -18.55 5.03
C ARG A 329 -6.44 -17.24 5.43
N SER A 330 -6.89 -17.16 6.68
CA SER A 330 -7.30 -15.89 7.27
C SER A 330 -6.08 -15.00 7.48
N LEU A 331 -6.07 -13.84 6.83
CA LEU A 331 -5.03 -12.82 6.94
C LEU A 331 -5.68 -11.48 7.27
N PRO A 332 -4.96 -10.53 7.91
CA PRO A 332 -5.46 -9.18 8.13
C PRO A 332 -5.67 -8.47 6.79
N LEU A 333 -6.33 -7.31 6.82
CA LEU A 333 -6.38 -6.42 5.68
C LEU A 333 -4.96 -5.89 5.39
N TYR A 334 -4.62 -5.74 4.12
CA TYR A 334 -3.28 -5.38 3.67
C TYR A 334 -2.18 -6.20 4.38
N PRO A 335 -2.19 -7.54 4.32
CA PRO A 335 -1.17 -8.35 4.95
C PRO A 335 0.21 -8.01 4.38
N ARG A 336 1.24 -7.98 5.23
CA ARG A 336 2.62 -7.70 4.82
C ARG A 336 3.22 -8.94 4.17
N LEU A 337 3.24 -8.96 2.83
CA LEU A 337 3.69 -10.09 2.02
C LEU A 337 5.03 -9.79 1.35
N HIS A 338 5.90 -10.80 1.25
CA HIS A 338 7.22 -10.69 0.62
C HIS A 338 7.59 -11.97 -0.13
N LEU A 339 8.10 -11.84 -1.35
CA LEU A 339 8.62 -12.97 -2.11
C LEU A 339 10.02 -13.35 -1.61
N LEU A 340 10.18 -14.55 -1.06
CA LEU A 340 11.45 -15.11 -0.59
C LEU A 340 12.35 -15.58 -1.74
N PRO A 341 13.67 -15.71 -1.50
CA PRO A 341 14.62 -16.22 -2.52
C PRO A 341 14.32 -17.61 -3.07
N ASN A 342 13.60 -18.46 -2.34
CA ASN A 342 13.17 -19.80 -2.77
C ASN A 342 11.84 -19.79 -3.56
N GLY A 343 11.21 -18.64 -3.71
CA GLY A 343 9.95 -18.48 -4.43
C GLY A 343 8.68 -18.60 -3.59
N HIS A 344 8.79 -18.80 -2.27
CA HIS A 344 7.65 -18.75 -1.36
C HIS A 344 7.26 -17.29 -1.08
N VAL A 345 6.00 -17.06 -0.73
CA VAL A 345 5.51 -15.75 -0.29
C VAL A 345 5.39 -15.75 1.24
N PHE A 346 6.19 -14.92 1.88
CA PHE A 346 6.29 -14.80 3.32
C PHE A 346 5.29 -13.75 3.85
N TYR A 347 4.54 -14.12 4.88
CA TYR A 347 3.68 -13.25 5.69
C TYR A 347 4.32 -13.08 7.07
N ASN A 348 4.59 -11.83 7.48
CA ASN A 348 5.35 -11.53 8.70
C ASN A 348 4.52 -11.24 9.96
N GLY A 349 3.23 -11.55 9.95
CA GLY A 349 2.35 -11.29 11.10
C GLY A 349 1.97 -9.80 11.25
N GLY A 350 1.92 -9.04 10.16
CA GLY A 350 1.55 -7.63 10.15
C GLY A 350 0.49 -7.30 9.10
N GLY A 351 -0.26 -6.21 9.32
CA GLY A 351 -1.27 -5.73 8.40
C GLY A 351 -1.83 -4.37 8.80
N GLN A 352 -3.02 -4.04 8.31
CA GLN A 352 -3.70 -2.83 8.70
C GLN A 352 -4.51 -3.05 9.99
N ALA A 353 -4.32 -2.14 10.96
CA ALA A 353 -5.08 -2.13 12.22
C ALA A 353 -6.27 -1.16 12.16
N PHE A 354 -6.88 -1.04 11.01
CA PHE A 354 -8.11 -0.28 10.84
C PHE A 354 -9.27 -1.26 10.78
N ASN A 355 -10.18 -1.10 11.72
CA ASN A 355 -11.33 -1.97 11.80
C ASN A 355 -12.53 -1.21 12.34
N PRO A 356 -13.26 -0.49 11.48
CA PRO A 356 -14.39 0.31 11.89
C PRO A 356 -15.54 -0.52 12.45
N PHE A 357 -15.60 -1.83 12.16
CA PHE A 357 -16.75 -2.70 12.47
C PHE A 357 -16.41 -3.99 13.23
N GLY A 358 -15.27 -4.04 13.92
CA GLY A 358 -14.94 -5.14 14.81
C GLY A 358 -14.41 -6.41 14.15
N GLN A 359 -13.64 -6.27 13.05
CA GLN A 359 -13.05 -7.42 12.34
C GLN A 359 -11.89 -8.13 13.09
N GLY A 360 -11.84 -8.03 14.41
CA GLY A 360 -10.80 -8.66 15.23
C GLY A 360 -10.96 -10.17 15.45
N TYR A 361 -11.91 -10.82 14.76
CA TYR A 361 -12.32 -12.21 15.00
C TYR A 361 -11.21 -13.25 14.78
N ASP A 362 -10.27 -13.01 13.85
CA ASP A 362 -9.17 -13.92 13.56
C ASP A 362 -7.79 -13.36 13.99
N GLN A 363 -7.78 -12.33 14.83
CA GLN A 363 -6.57 -11.58 15.16
C GLN A 363 -5.44 -12.45 15.77
N ALA A 364 -5.81 -13.48 16.52
CA ALA A 364 -4.83 -14.43 17.07
C ALA A 364 -4.13 -15.23 15.96
N LEU A 365 -4.86 -15.61 14.91
CA LEU A 365 -4.30 -16.30 13.73
C LEU A 365 -3.39 -15.38 12.92
N TRP A 366 -3.71 -14.09 12.88
CA TRP A 366 -2.91 -13.11 12.14
C TRP A 366 -1.52 -12.88 12.72
N ASN A 367 -1.27 -13.30 13.95
CA ASN A 367 0.06 -13.26 14.56
C ASN A 367 0.95 -14.44 14.15
N ILE A 368 0.43 -15.45 13.48
CA ILE A 368 1.19 -16.61 13.02
C ILE A 368 1.91 -16.25 11.73
N VAL A 369 3.23 -16.24 11.78
CA VAL A 369 4.10 -16.02 10.64
C VAL A 369 4.10 -17.23 9.74
N ALA A 370 3.92 -17.06 8.45
CA ALA A 370 3.76 -18.17 7.52
C ALA A 370 4.41 -17.90 6.16
N ALA A 371 4.65 -18.97 5.40
CA ALA A 371 5.08 -18.91 4.02
C ALA A 371 4.18 -19.73 3.11
N TYR A 372 3.74 -19.14 2.02
CA TYR A 372 2.95 -19.77 0.97
C TYR A 372 3.86 -20.28 -0.14
N ASP A 373 3.73 -21.56 -0.52
CA ASP A 373 4.37 -22.12 -1.72
C ASP A 373 3.41 -22.04 -2.91
N PRO A 374 3.68 -21.19 -3.92
CA PRO A 374 2.81 -21.07 -5.10
C PRO A 374 2.75 -22.34 -5.95
N ARG A 375 3.70 -23.26 -5.82
CA ARG A 375 3.75 -24.50 -6.62
C ARG A 375 2.83 -25.59 -6.06
N SER A 376 2.85 -25.76 -4.73
CA SER A 376 1.98 -26.71 -4.04
C SER A 376 0.66 -26.09 -3.62
N GLN A 377 0.54 -24.76 -3.67
CA GLN A 377 -0.60 -23.98 -3.19
C GLN A 377 -0.91 -24.27 -1.72
N THR A 378 0.12 -24.27 -0.88
CA THR A 378 -0.01 -24.57 0.56
C THR A 378 0.70 -23.54 1.42
N TRP A 379 0.21 -23.32 2.63
CA TRP A 379 0.86 -22.53 3.66
C TRP A 379 1.65 -23.42 4.62
N ALA A 380 2.81 -22.93 5.05
CA ALA A 380 3.60 -23.49 6.15
C ALA A 380 3.72 -22.44 7.25
N ASP A 381 3.34 -22.79 8.47
CA ASP A 381 3.55 -21.93 9.64
C ASP A 381 5.02 -21.97 10.05
N LEU A 382 5.61 -20.80 10.29
CA LEU A 382 7.03 -20.66 10.60
C LEU A 382 7.30 -20.23 12.03
N GLY A 383 6.37 -19.49 12.65
CA GLY A 383 6.55 -18.95 13.98
C GLY A 383 5.43 -18.01 14.38
N PHE A 384 5.68 -17.28 15.47
CA PHE A 384 4.75 -16.33 16.03
C PHE A 384 5.42 -14.96 16.18
N ALA A 385 4.79 -13.90 15.65
CA ALA A 385 5.38 -12.56 15.59
C ALA A 385 4.61 -11.50 16.38
N GLY A 386 3.53 -11.87 17.04
CA GLY A 386 2.57 -10.91 17.59
C GLY A 386 3.05 -10.04 18.74
N LEU A 387 3.96 -10.51 19.56
CA LEU A 387 4.50 -9.78 20.69
C LEU A 387 5.92 -9.30 20.36
N PRO A 388 6.26 -8.01 20.57
CA PRO A 388 7.62 -7.52 20.40
C PRO A 388 8.59 -8.01 21.49
N LEU A 389 8.10 -8.87 22.38
CA LEU A 389 8.87 -9.44 23.47
C LEU A 389 9.54 -10.73 23.01
N HIS A 390 10.83 -10.85 23.23
CA HIS A 390 11.54 -12.12 23.12
C HIS A 390 11.02 -13.08 24.18
N LEU A 391 10.02 -13.89 23.83
CA LEU A 391 9.53 -14.95 24.71
C LEU A 391 10.59 -16.06 24.95
N SER A 392 11.64 -16.12 24.09
CA SER A 392 12.67 -17.14 24.17
C SER A 392 13.75 -16.92 25.24
N GLU A 393 14.01 -15.68 25.65
CA GLU A 393 15.10 -15.39 26.63
C GLU A 393 14.68 -14.54 27.83
N ALA A 394 13.68 -13.67 27.69
CA ALA A 394 13.28 -12.76 28.75
C ALA A 394 12.30 -13.39 29.77
N GLY A 395 11.82 -14.57 29.48
CA GLY A 395 10.99 -15.34 30.39
C GLY A 395 9.62 -14.72 30.71
N VAL A 396 8.82 -15.48 31.41
CA VAL A 396 7.45 -15.17 31.89
C VAL A 396 7.38 -13.85 32.68
N SER A 397 8.50 -13.34 33.18
CA SER A 397 8.55 -12.09 33.95
C SER A 397 8.15 -10.83 33.16
N ASP A 398 8.40 -10.78 31.83
CA ASP A 398 8.04 -9.61 31.03
C ASP A 398 6.58 -9.64 30.60
N LEU A 399 6.04 -10.82 30.34
CA LEU A 399 4.61 -10.98 30.10
C LEU A 399 3.81 -10.65 31.39
N THR A 400 4.29 -11.09 32.54
CA THR A 400 3.69 -10.77 33.84
C THR A 400 3.85 -9.30 34.21
N SER A 401 4.94 -8.62 33.84
CA SER A 401 5.08 -7.19 34.05
C SER A 401 4.19 -6.36 33.13
N LEU A 402 3.97 -6.77 31.87
CA LEU A 402 3.00 -6.18 30.97
C LEU A 402 1.57 -6.35 31.49
N LEU A 403 1.24 -7.49 32.02
CA LEU A 403 -0.06 -7.81 32.63
C LEU A 403 -0.25 -7.10 33.99
N ASN A 404 0.82 -6.86 34.75
CA ASN A 404 0.76 -6.13 36.02
C ASN A 404 0.55 -4.61 35.84
N ILE A 405 0.82 -4.04 34.67
CA ILE A 405 0.50 -2.64 34.35
C ILE A 405 -1.02 -2.45 34.26
N THR A 406 -1.78 -3.50 33.94
CA THR A 406 -3.24 -3.43 33.80
C THR A 406 -4.02 -3.88 35.02
N ASN A 407 -3.36 -4.30 36.17
CA ASN A 407 -4.07 -5.13 37.12
C ASN A 407 -3.80 -4.91 38.60
N SER A 408 -4.60 -4.07 39.19
CA SER A 408 -5.03 -4.28 40.56
C SER A 408 -6.34 -5.10 40.70
N GLU A 409 -7.09 -5.41 39.64
CA GLU A 409 -8.45 -5.94 39.67
C GLU A 409 -8.79 -7.07 38.66
N ALA A 410 -7.80 -7.74 38.07
CA ALA A 410 -8.12 -8.85 37.15
C ALA A 410 -8.65 -10.06 37.88
N ASP A 411 -9.75 -10.61 37.37
CA ASP A 411 -10.42 -11.78 37.86
C ASP A 411 -9.45 -12.98 37.99
N GLU A 412 -9.54 -13.74 39.07
CA GLU A 412 -8.73 -14.93 39.35
C GLU A 412 -8.90 -16.03 38.29
N SER A 413 -10.01 -16.05 37.55
CA SER A 413 -10.22 -16.94 36.41
C SER A 413 -9.29 -16.62 35.23
N LEU A 414 -9.07 -15.36 35.00
CA LEU A 414 -8.18 -14.84 33.95
C LEU A 414 -6.71 -15.15 34.25
N LYS A 415 -6.32 -15.02 35.54
CA LYS A 415 -4.98 -15.37 36.00
C LYS A 415 -4.71 -16.87 35.89
N GLY A 416 -5.72 -17.71 36.18
CA GLY A 416 -5.65 -19.16 36.03
C GLY A 416 -5.48 -19.59 34.56
N LEU A 417 -6.22 -18.97 33.66
CA LEU A 417 -6.11 -19.21 32.23
C LEU A 417 -4.73 -18.81 31.67
N LEU A 418 -4.24 -17.64 32.09
CA LEU A 418 -2.93 -17.11 31.64
C LEU A 418 -1.74 -17.94 32.19
N SER A 419 -1.82 -18.46 33.43
CA SER A 419 -0.80 -19.30 34.01
C SER A 419 -0.74 -20.69 33.36
N GLY A 420 -1.87 -21.24 32.93
CA GLY A 420 -1.95 -22.51 32.20
C GLY A 420 -1.45 -22.38 30.74
N LEU A 421 -1.74 -21.28 30.10
CA LEU A 421 -1.30 -21.02 28.73
C LEU A 421 0.21 -20.72 28.61
N THR A 422 0.86 -20.19 29.67
CA THR A 422 2.24 -19.71 29.60
C THR A 422 3.26 -20.83 29.49
N GLU A 423 3.12 -21.95 30.20
CA GLU A 423 4.09 -23.03 30.14
C GLU A 423 3.99 -23.84 28.84
N GLU A 424 2.80 -24.13 28.39
CA GLU A 424 2.54 -24.88 27.16
C GLU A 424 2.76 -24.03 25.90
N PHE A 425 2.40 -22.75 25.98
CA PHE A 425 2.60 -21.78 24.90
C PHE A 425 4.07 -21.47 24.65
N ILE A 426 4.91 -21.43 25.68
CA ILE A 426 6.37 -21.26 25.57
C ILE A 426 7.02 -22.53 25.02
N ALA A 427 6.54 -23.72 25.44
CA ALA A 427 7.10 -25.00 25.01
C ALA A 427 6.70 -25.36 23.57
N ASN A 428 5.47 -25.07 23.17
CA ASN A 428 4.95 -25.42 21.85
C ASN A 428 3.73 -24.56 21.49
N PRO A 429 3.94 -23.34 20.99
CA PRO A 429 2.86 -22.37 20.78
C PRO A 429 1.78 -22.85 19.82
N PHE A 430 2.12 -23.73 18.87
CA PHE A 430 1.17 -24.25 17.90
C PHE A 430 0.26 -25.34 18.49
N ASP A 431 0.80 -26.22 19.32
CA ASP A 431 0.00 -27.27 19.97
C ASP A 431 -0.92 -26.68 21.06
N ALA A 432 -0.49 -25.60 21.71
CA ALA A 432 -1.30 -24.88 22.70
C ALA A 432 -2.45 -24.09 22.04
N LEU A 433 -2.26 -23.59 20.80
CA LEU A 433 -3.29 -22.87 20.06
C LEU A 433 -4.22 -23.78 19.26
N ALA A 434 -3.81 -25.00 18.91
CA ALA A 434 -4.62 -25.90 18.09
C ALA A 434 -6.04 -26.14 18.67
N PRO A 435 -6.22 -26.40 19.98
CA PRO A 435 -7.56 -26.55 20.55
C PRO A 435 -8.40 -25.27 20.58
N ILE A 436 -7.76 -24.13 20.38
CA ILE A 436 -8.40 -22.81 20.38
C ILE A 436 -8.78 -22.43 18.94
N ILE A 437 -7.94 -22.81 17.98
CA ILE A 437 -8.17 -22.59 16.54
C ILE A 437 -9.36 -23.39 16.04
N ASP A 438 -9.55 -24.60 16.57
CA ASP A 438 -10.69 -25.47 16.23
C ASP A 438 -12.03 -25.05 16.89
N ASP A 439 -11.99 -24.10 17.82
CA ASP A 439 -13.18 -23.60 18.53
C ASP A 439 -13.25 -22.07 18.44
N PRO A 440 -14.06 -21.50 17.54
CA PRO A 440 -14.15 -20.06 17.35
C PRO A 440 -14.63 -19.28 18.59
N TYR A 441 -15.35 -19.91 19.51
CA TYR A 441 -15.78 -19.27 20.76
C TYR A 441 -14.62 -19.17 21.77
N LYS A 442 -13.81 -20.20 21.89
CA LYS A 442 -12.57 -20.15 22.68
C LYS A 442 -11.56 -19.19 22.08
N LEU A 443 -11.52 -19.08 20.74
CA LEU A 443 -10.69 -18.10 20.06
C LEU A 443 -11.09 -16.67 20.44
N ALA A 444 -12.38 -16.36 20.49
CA ALA A 444 -12.89 -15.06 20.92
C ALA A 444 -12.53 -14.75 22.39
N ASP A 445 -12.58 -15.73 23.27
CA ASP A 445 -12.19 -15.59 24.68
C ASP A 445 -10.68 -15.32 24.82
N VAL A 446 -9.84 -16.02 24.05
CA VAL A 446 -8.39 -15.80 24.04
C VAL A 446 -8.03 -14.45 23.40
N GLN A 447 -8.73 -14.01 22.38
CA GLN A 447 -8.58 -12.67 21.83
C GLN A 447 -8.81 -11.58 22.87
N SER A 448 -9.80 -11.77 23.75
CA SER A 448 -10.07 -10.82 24.85
C SER A 448 -8.91 -10.74 25.86
N VAL A 449 -8.13 -11.80 25.99
CA VAL A 449 -7.03 -11.94 26.94
C VAL A 449 -5.67 -11.58 26.33
N LEU A 450 -5.42 -12.02 25.08
CA LEU A 450 -4.19 -11.79 24.36
C LEU A 450 -4.20 -10.50 23.54
N GLY A 451 -5.10 -9.60 23.79
CA GLY A 451 -5.35 -8.37 23.02
C GLY A 451 -4.16 -7.48 22.71
N ALA A 452 -2.94 -7.95 22.94
CA ALA A 452 -1.69 -7.29 22.67
C ALA A 452 -0.84 -8.10 21.69
N GLY A 453 -1.30 -8.36 20.48
CA GLY A 453 -0.46 -9.26 19.69
C GLY A 453 -0.25 -8.85 18.25
N PHE A 454 -1.26 -8.34 17.62
CA PHE A 454 -1.20 -7.98 16.22
C PHE A 454 -0.56 -6.61 16.03
N ARG A 455 0.48 -6.55 15.19
CA ARG A 455 1.16 -5.31 14.90
C ARG A 455 0.57 -4.67 13.64
N GLY A 456 -0.25 -3.68 13.84
CA GLY A 456 -0.97 -3.01 12.77
C GLY A 456 -0.40 -1.64 12.40
N SER A 457 -0.81 -1.16 11.23
CA SER A 457 -0.54 0.19 10.73
C SER A 457 0.95 0.58 10.76
N THR A 458 1.80 -0.35 10.33
CA THR A 458 3.22 -0.15 10.13
C THR A 458 3.70 -0.78 8.82
N PHE A 459 4.86 -0.36 8.35
CA PHE A 459 5.53 -0.99 7.21
C PHE A 459 6.22 -2.30 7.61
N SER A 460 6.48 -3.14 6.61
CA SER A 460 7.46 -4.22 6.66
C SER A 460 8.40 -4.06 5.47
N MET A 461 9.69 -3.89 5.75
CA MET A 461 10.71 -3.59 4.75
C MET A 461 11.67 -4.74 4.61
N MET A 462 11.67 -5.42 3.45
CA MET A 462 12.71 -6.41 3.15
C MET A 462 14.05 -5.69 3.04
N MET A 463 14.98 -6.04 3.90
CA MET A 463 16.35 -5.54 3.87
C MET A 463 17.08 -6.06 2.62
N PRO A 464 18.22 -5.46 2.22
CA PRO A 464 18.90 -5.89 1.01
C PRO A 464 19.23 -7.38 1.03
N LEU A 465 18.78 -8.11 0.01
CA LEU A 465 19.19 -9.50 -0.19
C LEU A 465 20.67 -9.52 -0.55
N LYS A 466 21.47 -10.21 0.25
CA LYS A 466 22.93 -10.30 0.08
C LYS A 466 23.33 -11.72 -0.32
N PRO A 467 24.27 -11.89 -1.25
CA PRO A 467 24.78 -13.20 -1.60
C PRO A 467 25.69 -13.73 -0.49
N ASP A 468 25.66 -15.05 -0.28
CA ASP A 468 26.68 -15.74 0.51
C ASP A 468 28.04 -15.83 -0.25
N GLU A 469 29.04 -16.45 0.34
CA GLU A 469 30.38 -16.62 -0.25
C GLU A 469 30.34 -17.39 -1.59
N ASN A 470 29.30 -18.18 -1.83
CA ASN A 470 29.09 -18.95 -3.05
C ASN A 470 28.21 -18.21 -4.08
N GLY A 471 27.69 -17.03 -3.73
CA GLY A 471 26.81 -16.24 -4.57
C GLY A 471 25.33 -16.65 -4.49
N ASN A 472 24.93 -17.44 -3.48
CA ASN A 472 23.53 -17.81 -3.24
C ASN A 472 22.87 -16.84 -2.28
N TYR A 473 21.54 -16.70 -2.38
CA TYR A 473 20.72 -15.86 -1.53
C TYR A 473 19.81 -16.74 -0.67
N ASN A 474 20.29 -17.07 0.53
CA ASN A 474 19.65 -18.05 1.40
C ASN A 474 19.04 -17.43 2.66
N LYS A 475 19.06 -16.09 2.79
CA LYS A 475 18.50 -15.38 3.93
C LYS A 475 17.76 -14.12 3.46
N ALA A 476 16.60 -13.88 4.04
CA ALA A 476 15.87 -12.62 3.94
C ALA A 476 15.61 -12.06 5.33
N GLU A 477 15.78 -10.76 5.51
CA GLU A 477 15.51 -10.03 6.76
C GLU A 477 14.48 -8.93 6.49
N PHE A 478 13.63 -8.63 7.51
CA PHE A 478 12.52 -7.71 7.37
C PHE A 478 12.48 -6.77 8.58
N LEU A 479 12.69 -5.48 8.34
CA LEU A 479 12.54 -4.46 9.38
C LEU A 479 11.08 -4.06 9.52
N THR A 480 10.59 -4.06 10.75
CA THR A 480 9.31 -3.48 11.13
C THR A 480 9.52 -2.50 12.28
N ALA A 481 9.03 -1.27 12.17
CA ALA A 481 9.21 -0.24 13.22
C ALA A 481 7.94 0.62 13.37
N GLY A 482 7.60 0.95 14.60
CA GLY A 482 6.38 1.71 14.88
C GLY A 482 5.12 0.84 14.80
N GLY A 483 4.03 1.42 14.34
CA GLY A 483 2.72 0.80 14.31
C GLY A 483 1.99 0.86 15.65
N VAL A 484 0.93 0.08 15.77
CA VAL A 484 0.16 -0.03 17.00
C VAL A 484 0.13 -1.46 17.49
N LEU A 485 0.07 -1.61 18.80
CA LEU A 485 -0.26 -2.88 19.45
C LEU A 485 -1.76 -2.84 19.72
N THR A 486 -2.52 -3.64 19.01
CA THR A 486 -3.97 -3.66 19.16
C THR A 486 -4.38 -4.44 20.38
N GLY A 487 -5.28 -3.89 21.18
CA GLY A 487 -6.00 -4.57 22.24
C GLY A 487 -7.51 -4.51 21.99
N VAL A 488 -8.26 -5.41 22.59
CA VAL A 488 -9.71 -5.57 22.42
C VAL A 488 -10.50 -4.27 22.68
N ALA A 489 -9.97 -3.38 23.52
CA ALA A 489 -10.65 -2.13 23.87
C ALA A 489 -10.55 -1.02 22.80
N ALA A 490 -9.71 -1.21 21.78
CA ALA A 490 -9.42 -0.17 20.82
C ALA A 490 -10.16 -0.41 19.49
N THR A 491 -11.47 -0.56 19.55
CA THR A 491 -12.33 -0.61 18.36
C THR A 491 -12.73 0.78 17.84
N SER A 492 -12.34 1.84 18.53
CA SER A 492 -12.67 3.21 18.14
C SER A 492 -11.47 3.93 17.54
N PRO A 493 -11.59 4.53 16.36
CA PRO A 493 -10.57 5.41 15.79
C PRO A 493 -10.11 6.47 16.78
N GLY A 494 -8.82 6.81 16.77
CA GLY A 494 -8.22 7.80 17.68
C GLY A 494 -7.77 7.28 19.04
N LEU A 495 -7.95 6.00 19.33
CA LEU A 495 -7.55 5.38 20.60
C LEU A 495 -6.25 4.57 20.52
N TYR A 496 -5.74 4.28 19.33
CA TYR A 496 -4.50 3.53 19.16
C TYR A 496 -3.29 4.45 19.37
N LEU A 497 -2.46 4.11 20.35
CA LEU A 497 -1.18 4.79 20.56
C LEU A 497 -0.10 4.15 19.69
N GLY A 498 0.72 4.99 19.04
CA GLY A 498 1.87 4.55 18.31
C GLY A 498 2.93 3.94 19.23
N THR A 499 3.52 2.81 18.84
CA THR A 499 4.68 2.26 19.51
C THR A 499 5.98 2.73 18.86
N ASN A 500 7.06 2.82 19.62
CA ASN A 500 8.40 3.09 19.12
C ASN A 500 9.23 1.81 18.87
N LEU A 501 8.66 0.65 19.15
CA LEU A 501 9.38 -0.63 19.05
C LEU A 501 9.73 -0.96 17.61
N ALA A 502 10.91 -1.53 17.43
CA ALA A 502 11.38 -2.05 16.15
C ALA A 502 11.95 -3.46 16.31
N ARG A 503 11.82 -4.25 15.25
CA ARG A 503 12.34 -5.61 15.18
C ARG A 503 12.82 -5.94 13.79
N ILE A 504 13.71 -6.91 13.70
CA ILE A 504 14.07 -7.60 12.46
C ILE A 504 13.61 -9.04 12.56
N ASP A 505 12.71 -9.41 11.65
CA ASP A 505 12.35 -10.80 11.38
C ASP A 505 13.31 -11.37 10.35
N SER A 506 13.69 -12.63 10.44
CA SER A 506 14.57 -13.29 9.46
C SER A 506 14.04 -14.65 9.07
N VAL A 507 14.18 -14.98 7.77
CA VAL A 507 13.92 -16.31 7.24
C VAL A 507 15.20 -16.82 6.60
N THR A 508 15.76 -17.91 7.15
CA THR A 508 16.92 -18.62 6.59
C THR A 508 16.43 -19.85 5.85
N ILE A 509 16.92 -20.04 4.62
CA ILE A 509 16.51 -21.11 3.71
C ILE A 509 17.62 -22.17 3.67
N GLU A 510 17.32 -23.38 4.16
CA GLU A 510 18.20 -24.53 4.18
C GLU A 510 17.59 -25.68 3.35
N GLY A 511 17.83 -25.66 2.05
CA GLY A 511 17.19 -26.57 1.12
C GLY A 511 15.69 -26.29 1.02
N GLU A 512 14.86 -27.26 1.44
CA GLU A 512 13.39 -27.10 1.49
C GLU A 512 12.90 -26.54 2.84
N ARG A 513 13.77 -26.45 3.84
CA ARG A 513 13.43 -25.97 5.18
C ARG A 513 13.59 -24.47 5.28
N MET A 514 12.65 -23.81 5.92
CA MET A 514 12.72 -22.40 6.30
C MET A 514 12.77 -22.28 7.80
N LEU A 515 13.72 -21.51 8.30
CA LEU A 515 13.92 -21.21 9.72
C LEU A 515 13.58 -19.75 9.94
N TYR A 516 12.58 -19.48 10.77
CA TYR A 516 12.19 -18.16 11.20
C TYR A 516 12.86 -17.81 12.51
N ASP A 517 13.34 -16.56 12.62
CA ASP A 517 13.84 -15.96 13.85
C ASP A 517 13.44 -14.48 13.90
N SER A 518 13.34 -13.91 15.10
CA SER A 518 12.98 -12.52 15.30
C SER A 518 13.80 -11.91 16.42
N ARG A 519 14.29 -10.69 16.22
CA ARG A 519 15.05 -9.96 17.23
C ARG A 519 14.62 -8.51 17.31
N SER A 520 14.63 -7.97 18.52
CA SER A 520 14.41 -6.54 18.75
C SER A 520 15.65 -5.74 18.35
N THR A 521 15.42 -4.53 17.85
CA THR A 521 16.47 -3.55 17.52
C THR A 521 16.31 -2.30 18.37
N GLY A 522 17.19 -1.32 18.20
CA GLY A 522 16.93 0.04 18.71
C GLY A 522 15.61 0.55 18.16
N GLY A 523 14.82 1.20 19.00
CA GLY A 523 13.51 1.73 18.62
C GLY A 523 13.57 3.12 18.00
N LEU A 524 12.44 3.55 17.43
CA LEU A 524 12.22 4.93 17.01
C LEU A 524 12.32 5.89 18.21
N ALA A 525 12.63 7.15 17.96
CA ALA A 525 12.74 8.15 19.02
C ALA A 525 11.43 8.40 19.77
N GLN A 526 10.29 8.18 19.09
CA GLN A 526 8.96 8.21 19.70
C GLN A 526 8.01 7.25 18.98
N GLY A 527 6.91 6.89 19.65
CA GLY A 527 5.88 6.03 19.07
C GLY A 527 5.34 6.62 17.77
N ARG A 528 5.21 5.79 16.73
CA ARG A 528 4.81 6.23 15.38
C ARG A 528 3.78 5.28 14.78
N TRP A 529 2.56 5.72 14.70
CA TRP A 529 1.50 5.12 13.92
C TRP A 529 1.61 5.58 12.47
N TYR A 530 1.39 4.69 11.53
CA TYR A 530 1.33 4.93 10.08
C TYR A 530 2.58 5.60 9.48
N GLY A 531 3.75 5.31 10.02
CA GLY A 531 5.02 5.75 9.43
C GLY A 531 5.36 4.95 8.18
N THR A 532 5.82 5.63 7.12
CA THR A 532 6.26 5.00 5.87
C THR A 532 7.75 4.74 5.89
N GLY A 533 8.15 3.51 5.61
CA GLY A 533 9.56 3.11 5.42
C GLY A 533 9.97 3.19 3.95
N VAL A 534 11.20 3.63 3.68
CA VAL A 534 11.81 3.62 2.35
C VAL A 534 13.23 3.09 2.43
N LEU A 535 13.50 2.00 1.75
CA LEU A 535 14.85 1.42 1.66
C LEU A 535 15.71 2.25 0.71
N LEU A 536 16.81 2.78 1.23
CA LEU A 536 17.80 3.55 0.47
C LEU A 536 18.81 2.60 -0.22
N PRO A 537 19.51 3.07 -1.28
CA PRO A 537 20.50 2.23 -1.97
C PRO A 537 21.69 1.82 -1.09
N THR A 538 21.92 2.52 0.02
CA THR A 538 22.94 2.21 1.04
C THR A 538 22.54 1.03 1.93
N GLY A 539 21.26 0.64 1.93
CA GLY A 539 20.70 -0.34 2.86
C GLY A 539 20.09 0.27 4.12
N GLU A 540 20.28 1.57 4.37
CA GLU A 540 19.56 2.29 5.42
C GLU A 540 18.06 2.38 5.10
N VAL A 541 17.21 2.46 6.13
CA VAL A 541 15.77 2.66 5.96
C VAL A 541 15.35 4.03 6.50
N LEU A 542 14.84 4.87 5.62
CA LEU A 542 14.23 6.13 5.98
C LEU A 542 12.81 5.88 6.49
N VAL A 543 12.46 6.42 7.66
CA VAL A 543 11.11 6.41 8.21
C VAL A 543 10.59 7.83 8.27
N VAL A 544 9.50 8.10 7.58
CA VAL A 544 8.88 9.42 7.44
C VAL A 544 7.40 9.36 7.79
N SER A 545 6.79 10.51 7.99
CA SER A 545 5.34 10.66 8.15
C SER A 545 4.77 9.93 9.38
N GLY A 546 3.45 9.85 9.49
CA GLY A 546 2.75 9.21 10.61
C GLY A 546 2.51 10.15 11.79
N ALA A 547 1.94 9.61 12.85
CA ALA A 547 1.56 10.31 14.07
C ALA A 547 1.90 9.50 15.32
N ASP A 548 1.85 10.13 16.51
CA ASP A 548 2.08 9.42 17.77
C ASP A 548 0.87 8.54 18.19
N ARG A 549 -0.25 8.70 17.51
CA ARG A 549 -1.48 7.93 17.68
C ARG A 549 -2.25 7.82 16.39
N ASP A 550 -3.32 7.04 16.42
CA ASP A 550 -4.25 6.90 15.32
C ASP A 550 -4.92 8.24 14.98
N GLU A 551 -4.73 8.71 13.77
CA GLU A 551 -5.34 9.91 13.19
C GLU A 551 -6.07 9.59 11.87
N VAL A 552 -6.78 8.47 11.82
CA VAL A 552 -7.57 8.07 10.66
C VAL A 552 -8.64 9.11 10.33
N VAL A 553 -9.27 9.66 11.36
CA VAL A 553 -10.41 10.58 11.23
C VAL A 553 -9.95 12.03 11.31
N LEU A 554 -10.67 12.92 10.62
CA LEU A 554 -10.41 14.37 10.64
C LEU A 554 -10.23 14.96 12.06
N PRO A 555 -9.37 15.94 12.23
CA PRO A 555 -8.55 16.61 11.18
C PRO A 555 -7.33 15.82 10.75
N GLY A 556 -6.99 14.71 11.40
CA GLY A 556 -5.87 13.84 11.06
C GLY A 556 -4.47 14.47 11.22
N THR A 557 -4.35 15.63 11.79
CA THR A 557 -3.08 16.37 11.94
C THR A 557 -2.86 16.94 13.34
N GLY A 558 -3.54 16.37 14.35
CA GLY A 558 -3.41 16.83 15.74
C GLY A 558 -2.07 16.45 16.37
N PHE A 559 -1.51 15.32 15.98
CA PHE A 559 -0.32 14.72 16.61
C PHE A 559 0.71 14.19 15.58
N PRO A 560 1.03 14.95 14.51
CA PRO A 560 1.92 14.48 13.47
C PRO A 560 3.37 14.35 13.96
N ILE A 561 4.10 13.42 13.40
CA ILE A 561 5.55 13.30 13.58
C ILE A 561 6.23 13.84 12.33
N LEU A 562 6.85 15.00 12.47
CA LEU A 562 7.55 15.67 11.36
C LEU A 562 9.00 15.23 11.23
N GLU A 563 9.65 14.80 12.31
CA GLU A 563 11.01 14.33 12.30
C GLU A 563 11.10 13.02 11.51
N ALA A 564 11.92 13.01 10.44
CA ALA A 564 12.31 11.78 9.80
C ALA A 564 13.41 11.08 10.60
N GLU A 565 13.48 9.76 10.47
CA GLU A 565 14.48 8.93 11.13
C GLU A 565 15.14 7.99 10.11
N LEU A 566 16.43 7.73 10.27
CA LEU A 566 17.17 6.73 9.49
C LEU A 566 17.56 5.56 10.38
N PHE A 567 17.22 4.36 9.96
CA PHE A 567 17.69 3.12 10.52
C PHE A 567 19.01 2.72 9.85
N ASP A 568 20.01 2.48 10.65
CA ASP A 568 21.30 1.95 10.22
C ASP A 568 21.31 0.43 10.44
N PRO A 569 21.42 -0.39 9.38
CA PRO A 569 21.40 -1.85 9.50
C PRO A 569 22.70 -2.43 10.11
N GLU A 570 23.80 -1.68 10.18
CA GLU A 570 25.07 -2.15 10.79
C GLU A 570 25.01 -2.03 12.31
N THR A 571 24.39 -0.96 12.83
CA THR A 571 24.27 -0.70 14.27
C THR A 571 22.90 -1.09 14.82
N GLU A 572 21.94 -1.39 13.96
CA GLU A 572 20.53 -1.68 14.27
C GLU A 572 19.87 -0.58 15.12
N THR A 573 20.20 0.68 14.85
CA THR A 573 19.68 1.85 15.59
C THR A 573 19.09 2.91 14.67
N PHE A 574 18.17 3.71 15.22
CA PHE A 574 17.59 4.86 14.54
C PHE A 574 18.30 6.16 14.95
N ARG A 575 18.44 7.06 14.00
CA ARG A 575 18.88 8.44 14.24
C ARG A 575 17.91 9.44 13.59
N LYS A 576 17.64 10.55 14.28
CA LYS A 576 16.84 11.64 13.73
C LYS A 576 17.59 12.36 12.63
N VAL A 577 16.88 12.66 11.55
CA VAL A 577 17.37 13.45 10.41
C VAL A 577 16.55 14.73 10.23
N ALA A 578 16.40 15.25 9.01
CA ALA A 578 15.66 16.48 8.77
C ALA A 578 14.16 16.33 9.04
N LYS A 579 13.48 17.47 9.24
CA LYS A 579 12.01 17.54 9.45
C LYS A 579 11.31 17.77 8.13
N GLN A 580 10.16 17.09 7.96
CA GLN A 580 9.16 17.42 6.93
C GLN A 580 8.55 18.78 7.20
N ASN A 581 8.13 19.49 6.14
CA ASN A 581 7.43 20.77 6.28
C ASN A 581 5.91 20.59 6.44
N ARG A 582 5.38 19.44 5.98
CA ARG A 582 3.94 19.16 6.02
C ARG A 582 3.64 17.95 6.91
N PRO A 583 2.58 18.00 7.73
CA PRO A 583 2.09 16.84 8.44
C PRO A 583 1.46 15.85 7.45
N ARG A 584 1.85 14.58 7.54
CA ARG A 584 1.33 13.49 6.69
C ARG A 584 1.12 12.28 7.57
N THR A 585 -0.09 12.13 8.09
CA THR A 585 -0.36 11.13 9.14
C THR A 585 -1.01 9.87 8.60
N TYR A 586 -2.00 9.99 7.68
CA TYR A 586 -2.74 8.85 7.14
C TYR A 586 -2.84 8.93 5.61
N HIS A 587 -2.89 7.78 4.91
CA HIS A 587 -2.81 7.69 3.45
C HIS A 587 -1.64 8.52 2.91
N ASN A 588 -0.46 8.31 3.48
CA ASN A 588 0.78 8.89 3.00
C ASN A 588 1.59 7.85 2.23
N SER A 589 2.43 8.32 1.33
CA SER A 589 3.27 7.50 0.48
C SER A 589 4.65 8.11 0.31
N ALA A 590 5.65 7.26 0.07
CA ALA A 590 7.00 7.71 -0.23
C ALA A 590 7.69 6.74 -1.20
N ALA A 591 8.53 7.27 -2.10
CA ALA A 591 9.24 6.48 -3.09
C ALA A 591 10.69 6.94 -3.26
N LEU A 592 11.60 5.97 -3.36
CA LEU A 592 12.98 6.21 -3.78
C LEU A 592 13.00 6.65 -5.25
N LEU A 593 13.61 7.79 -5.53
CA LEU A 593 13.77 8.33 -6.88
C LEU A 593 15.06 7.86 -7.56
N PRO A 594 15.14 7.93 -8.89
CA PRO A 594 16.33 7.49 -9.63
C PRO A 594 17.63 8.21 -9.28
N ASP A 595 17.58 9.43 -8.75
CA ASP A 595 18.75 10.18 -8.30
C ASP A 595 19.21 9.81 -6.88
N GLY A 596 18.42 8.97 -6.17
CA GLY A 596 18.66 8.54 -4.79
C GLY A 596 17.98 9.42 -3.73
N SER A 597 17.24 10.45 -4.12
CA SER A 597 16.35 11.19 -3.20
C SER A 597 15.04 10.44 -2.97
N VAL A 598 14.22 10.89 -2.03
CA VAL A 598 12.93 10.27 -1.71
C VAL A 598 11.81 11.28 -1.89
N LEU A 599 10.83 10.96 -2.72
CA LEU A 599 9.59 11.72 -2.86
C LEU A 599 8.62 11.29 -1.76
N ILE A 600 7.99 12.26 -1.10
CA ILE A 600 6.99 12.03 -0.07
C ILE A 600 5.73 12.80 -0.44
N GLY A 601 4.59 12.14 -0.36
CA GLY A 601 3.29 12.73 -0.68
C GLY A 601 2.16 12.14 0.18
N GLY A 602 0.95 12.56 -0.14
CA GLY A 602 -0.24 12.06 0.55
C GLY A 602 -0.55 12.81 1.82
N HIS A 603 -1.46 12.38 2.49
CA HIS A 603 -2.29 12.69 3.63
C HIS A 603 -3.74 12.91 3.18
N ALA A 604 -4.57 11.95 3.49
CA ALA A 604 -6.00 12.00 3.26
C ALA A 604 -6.73 11.28 4.41
N PRO A 605 -7.04 11.99 5.51
CA PRO A 605 -7.81 11.42 6.61
C PRO A 605 -9.24 11.18 6.17
N ILE A 606 -9.90 10.20 6.77
CA ILE A 606 -11.30 9.88 6.50
C ILE A 606 -12.19 10.94 7.12
N ASN A 607 -13.13 11.46 6.33
CA ASN A 607 -14.20 12.35 6.80
C ASN A 607 -15.18 11.53 7.61
N THR A 608 -15.02 11.50 8.93
CA THR A 608 -15.92 10.82 9.85
C THR A 608 -16.16 9.34 9.56
N ALA A 609 -16.29 8.56 10.62
CA ALA A 609 -16.57 7.14 10.51
C ALA A 609 -17.70 6.90 9.51
N TYR A 610 -17.41 6.47 8.31
CA TYR A 610 -18.27 6.01 7.20
C TYR A 610 -19.81 6.20 7.31
N ALA A 611 -20.27 6.86 8.36
CA ALA A 611 -21.66 7.03 8.69
C ALA A 611 -22.20 8.45 8.47
N TYR A 612 -21.37 9.48 8.41
CA TYR A 612 -21.83 10.87 8.24
C TYR A 612 -20.74 11.79 7.70
N SER A 613 -21.09 12.60 6.73
CA SER A 613 -20.41 13.87 6.47
C SER A 613 -20.73 14.90 7.60
N VAL A 614 -20.57 14.52 8.86
CA VAL A 614 -20.67 15.48 9.96
C VAL A 614 -19.37 16.23 10.04
N THR A 615 -19.32 17.35 9.39
CA THR A 615 -18.27 18.33 9.63
C THR A 615 -18.34 18.74 11.09
N LEU A 616 -17.35 18.36 11.89
CA LEU A 616 -17.24 18.87 13.25
C LEU A 616 -17.18 20.41 13.19
N PRO A 617 -17.83 21.14 14.10
CA PRO A 617 -17.80 22.60 14.09
C PRO A 617 -16.36 23.12 14.04
N GLY A 618 -16.04 23.91 13.02
CA GLY A 618 -14.70 24.48 12.79
C GLY A 618 -13.79 23.69 11.88
N PHE A 619 -14.22 22.54 11.34
CA PHE A 619 -13.47 21.75 10.36
C PHE A 619 -14.20 21.67 9.04
N SER A 620 -13.45 21.71 7.95
CA SER A 620 -13.95 21.44 6.61
C SER A 620 -13.63 20.00 6.22
N PRO A 621 -14.47 19.34 5.43
CA PRO A 621 -14.20 18.01 4.91
C PRO A 621 -12.85 17.86 4.17
N ASN A 622 -12.34 18.96 3.61
CA ASN A 622 -11.07 18.98 2.88
C ASN A 622 -9.88 19.49 3.71
N ASP A 623 -10.06 19.90 4.96
CA ASP A 623 -8.98 20.52 5.76
C ASP A 623 -7.83 19.56 6.06
N GLY A 624 -8.09 18.27 6.05
CA GLY A 624 -7.07 17.23 6.25
C GLY A 624 -6.28 16.84 5.01
N ARG A 625 -6.84 17.00 3.81
CA ARG A 625 -6.22 16.51 2.57
C ARG A 625 -5.04 17.37 2.14
N ASP A 626 -3.89 16.76 1.84
CA ASP A 626 -2.69 17.46 1.36
C ASP A 626 -2.25 16.90 -0.01
N PRO A 627 -2.49 17.64 -1.12
CA PRO A 627 -2.07 17.23 -2.46
C PRO A 627 -0.59 17.53 -2.76
N SER A 628 0.15 18.10 -1.82
CA SER A 628 1.53 18.50 -2.03
C SER A 628 2.52 17.34 -1.92
N PHE A 629 3.69 17.55 -2.50
CA PHE A 629 4.85 16.68 -2.38
C PHE A 629 6.03 17.42 -1.77
N GLU A 630 6.93 16.67 -1.13
CA GLU A 630 8.25 17.11 -0.70
C GLU A 630 9.28 16.07 -1.15
N ILE A 631 10.51 16.51 -1.40
CA ILE A 631 11.61 15.59 -1.68
C ILE A 631 12.61 15.66 -0.55
N TYR A 632 12.88 14.51 0.07
CA TYR A 632 13.98 14.38 1.00
C TYR A 632 15.26 14.04 0.25
N LYS A 633 16.29 14.83 0.48
CA LYS A 633 17.66 14.61 0.00
C LYS A 633 18.48 14.02 1.14
N PRO A 634 18.79 12.71 1.10
CA PRO A 634 19.58 12.07 2.15
C PRO A 634 20.99 12.65 2.29
N PRO A 635 21.67 12.42 3.43
CA PRO A 635 23.02 12.92 3.71
C PRO A 635 24.03 12.68 2.61
N TYR A 636 24.03 11.52 1.97
CA TYR A 636 24.94 11.16 0.90
C TYR A 636 24.81 12.04 -0.37
N MET A 637 23.75 12.82 -0.50
CA MET A 637 23.59 13.75 -1.65
C MET A 637 24.39 15.03 -1.51
N PHE A 638 24.98 15.28 -0.34
CA PHE A 638 25.77 16.49 -0.04
C PHE A 638 27.29 16.23 -0.07
N GLY A 639 27.70 15.08 -0.59
CA GLY A 639 29.10 14.68 -0.76
C GLY A 639 29.43 14.29 -2.20
N GLU A 640 30.65 13.80 -2.38
CA GLU A 640 31.11 13.24 -3.65
C GLU A 640 30.45 11.89 -3.91
N ARG A 641 29.95 11.67 -5.12
CA ARG A 641 29.20 10.43 -5.48
C ARG A 641 29.89 9.70 -6.64
N PRO A 642 29.88 8.35 -6.62
CA PRO A 642 30.25 7.58 -7.80
C PRO A 642 29.28 7.85 -8.96
N SER A 643 29.69 7.59 -10.20
CA SER A 643 28.85 7.90 -11.35
C SER A 643 28.89 6.81 -12.40
N ILE A 644 27.73 6.31 -12.77
CA ILE A 644 27.54 5.33 -13.84
C ILE A 644 27.43 6.05 -15.19
N ARG A 645 28.33 5.70 -16.13
CA ARG A 645 28.29 6.20 -17.52
C ARG A 645 27.37 5.35 -18.39
N THR A 646 27.54 4.02 -18.34
CA THR A 646 26.80 3.08 -19.16
C THR A 646 26.42 1.85 -18.34
N GLY A 647 25.22 1.34 -18.57
CA GLY A 647 24.70 0.08 -18.02
C GLY A 647 24.03 -0.73 -19.13
N ALA A 648 23.72 -1.98 -18.84
CA ALA A 648 22.80 -2.75 -19.66
C ALA A 648 21.39 -2.16 -19.55
N LYS A 649 20.64 -2.12 -20.65
CA LYS A 649 19.22 -1.74 -20.61
C LYS A 649 18.34 -2.92 -20.15
N SER A 650 18.76 -4.13 -20.49
CA SER A 650 18.11 -5.38 -20.10
C SER A 650 19.17 -6.41 -19.77
N VAL A 651 18.88 -7.29 -18.83
CA VAL A 651 19.74 -8.37 -18.38
C VAL A 651 18.91 -9.59 -18.00
N HIS A 652 19.38 -10.77 -18.35
CA HIS A 652 18.71 -12.02 -17.99
C HIS A 652 19.19 -12.54 -16.63
N VAL A 653 18.30 -13.22 -15.91
CA VAL A 653 18.64 -13.95 -14.66
C VAL A 653 19.83 -14.88 -14.92
N GLY A 654 20.83 -14.86 -14.04
CA GLY A 654 22.06 -15.67 -14.18
C GLY A 654 23.12 -15.09 -15.12
N GLU A 655 22.85 -14.01 -15.83
CA GLU A 655 23.77 -13.40 -16.79
C GLU A 655 24.84 -12.53 -16.10
N ARG A 656 25.99 -12.36 -16.78
CA ARG A 656 27.01 -11.35 -16.43
C ARG A 656 26.91 -10.16 -17.32
N PHE A 657 26.95 -8.99 -16.73
CA PHE A 657 26.91 -7.75 -17.51
C PHE A 657 27.96 -6.72 -17.02
N ARG A 658 28.18 -5.71 -17.84
CA ARG A 658 29.19 -4.67 -17.59
C ARG A 658 28.54 -3.34 -17.29
N VAL A 659 29.09 -2.66 -16.29
CA VAL A 659 28.74 -1.27 -15.95
C VAL A 659 29.97 -0.39 -16.14
N GLY A 660 29.84 0.59 -17.03
CA GLY A 660 30.88 1.60 -17.26
C GLY A 660 30.73 2.74 -16.25
N LEU A 661 31.83 3.15 -15.63
CA LEU A 661 31.89 4.22 -14.66
C LEU A 661 32.39 5.51 -15.36
N LYS A 662 31.89 6.67 -14.92
CA LYS A 662 32.24 7.97 -15.48
C LYS A 662 33.41 8.56 -14.68
N ASN A 663 34.54 8.72 -15.32
CA ASN A 663 35.74 9.37 -14.75
C ASN A 663 35.83 10.79 -15.32
N SER A 664 34.84 11.64 -15.04
CA SER A 664 34.76 13.01 -15.60
C SER A 664 35.77 13.99 -14.99
N ASP A 665 36.15 13.75 -13.75
CA ASP A 665 37.05 14.57 -12.93
C ASP A 665 37.77 13.73 -11.90
N ALA A 666 38.61 14.36 -11.10
CA ALA A 666 39.40 13.68 -10.07
C ALA A 666 38.53 13.08 -8.95
N SER A 667 37.43 13.76 -8.58
CA SER A 667 36.48 13.32 -7.56
C SER A 667 35.73 12.06 -8.00
N ALA A 668 35.08 12.09 -9.15
CA ALA A 668 34.40 10.93 -9.70
C ALA A 668 35.33 9.73 -9.92
N THR A 669 36.57 9.99 -10.34
CA THR A 669 37.61 8.96 -10.48
C THR A 669 37.95 8.33 -9.14
N LYS A 670 38.14 9.15 -8.09
CA LYS A 670 38.38 8.69 -6.72
C LYS A 670 37.26 7.80 -6.21
N MET A 671 36.02 8.27 -6.31
CA MET A 671 34.85 7.51 -5.85
C MET A 671 34.70 6.20 -6.62
N ASN A 672 34.90 6.21 -7.94
CA ASN A 672 34.80 5.01 -8.76
C ASN A 672 35.89 3.95 -8.48
N THR A 673 36.98 4.30 -7.82
CA THR A 673 37.99 3.32 -7.35
C THR A 673 37.59 2.67 -6.02
N ARG A 674 36.61 3.23 -5.31
CA ARG A 674 36.15 2.80 -3.99
C ARG A 674 34.79 2.12 -4.03
N ILE A 675 34.34 1.65 -5.20
CA ILE A 675 33.08 0.90 -5.31
C ILE A 675 33.16 -0.34 -4.43
N GLU A 676 32.23 -0.47 -3.52
CA GLU A 676 32.08 -1.56 -2.58
C GLU A 676 30.96 -2.51 -2.95
N SER A 677 29.79 -1.98 -3.33
CA SER A 677 28.64 -2.77 -3.70
C SER A 677 27.92 -2.23 -4.93
N ALA A 678 27.10 -3.06 -5.53
CA ALA A 678 26.15 -2.69 -6.57
C ALA A 678 24.81 -3.32 -6.23
N VAL A 679 23.74 -2.52 -6.25
CA VAL A 679 22.39 -2.97 -5.85
C VAL A 679 21.38 -2.73 -6.95
N LEU A 680 20.50 -3.71 -7.15
CA LEU A 680 19.28 -3.57 -7.93
C LEU A 680 18.13 -3.27 -6.97
N VAL A 681 17.52 -2.11 -7.11
CA VAL A 681 16.34 -1.72 -6.35
C VAL A 681 15.13 -1.78 -7.27
N ARG A 682 14.11 -2.58 -6.91
CA ARG A 682 12.86 -2.61 -7.64
C ARG A 682 12.12 -1.29 -7.48
N ARG A 683 11.34 -0.89 -8.46
CA ARG A 683 10.59 0.36 -8.42
C ARG A 683 9.49 0.27 -7.38
N THR A 684 9.23 1.36 -6.69
CA THR A 684 8.22 1.46 -5.64
C THR A 684 6.81 1.46 -6.23
N ASN A 685 5.93 0.64 -5.66
CA ASN A 685 4.50 0.59 -5.92
C ASN A 685 3.77 0.55 -4.57
N ILE A 686 3.61 1.70 -3.93
CA ILE A 686 3.19 1.77 -2.52
C ILE A 686 1.74 2.21 -2.38
N THR A 687 1.00 1.53 -1.52
CA THR A 687 -0.28 1.96 -0.97
C THR A 687 -0.36 1.55 0.51
N HIS A 688 -0.96 2.35 1.37
CA HIS A 688 -1.24 2.00 2.76
C HIS A 688 -0.07 1.28 3.48
N LEU A 689 1.16 1.76 3.27
CA LEU A 689 2.40 1.23 3.85
C LEU A 689 2.81 -0.16 3.31
N ILE A 690 2.19 -0.65 2.26
CA ILE A 690 2.60 -1.88 1.59
C ILE A 690 3.19 -1.59 0.22
N ASP A 691 4.20 -2.35 -0.13
CA ASP A 691 4.78 -2.51 -1.45
C ASP A 691 5.23 -3.98 -1.53
N GLY A 692 4.34 -4.85 -2.02
CA GLY A 692 4.62 -6.29 -2.13
C GLY A 692 5.82 -6.60 -3.04
N ASP A 693 6.12 -5.70 -3.95
CA ASP A 693 7.24 -5.80 -4.87
C ASP A 693 8.55 -5.22 -4.32
N GLN A 694 8.54 -4.58 -3.15
CA GLN A 694 9.70 -3.92 -2.56
C GLN A 694 10.89 -4.88 -2.44
N ARG A 695 12.02 -4.49 -3.04
CA ARG A 695 13.19 -5.34 -3.13
C ARG A 695 14.45 -4.55 -3.42
N SER A 696 15.53 -4.91 -2.72
CA SER A 696 16.90 -4.51 -3.04
C SER A 696 17.78 -5.75 -3.06
N VAL A 697 18.59 -5.91 -4.10
CA VAL A 697 19.45 -7.09 -4.28
C VAL A 697 20.88 -6.64 -4.52
N GLU A 698 21.77 -7.00 -3.65
CA GLU A 698 23.20 -6.77 -3.82
C GLU A 698 23.77 -7.78 -4.83
N LEU A 699 24.44 -7.28 -5.86
CA LEU A 699 25.01 -8.10 -6.92
C LEU A 699 26.50 -8.33 -6.69
N PRO A 700 27.01 -9.59 -6.82
CA PRO A 700 28.43 -9.89 -6.77
C PRO A 700 29.21 -9.11 -7.83
N ILE A 701 30.24 -8.37 -7.40
CA ILE A 701 31.20 -7.70 -8.27
C ILE A 701 32.28 -8.71 -8.64
N VAL A 702 32.14 -9.39 -9.79
CA VAL A 702 33.08 -10.44 -10.22
C VAL A 702 34.39 -9.88 -10.80
N ARG A 703 34.40 -8.61 -11.19
CA ARG A 703 35.60 -7.88 -11.62
C ARG A 703 35.42 -6.37 -11.44
N HIS A 704 36.43 -5.73 -10.86
CA HIS A 704 36.55 -4.29 -10.80
C HIS A 704 37.84 -3.85 -11.53
N ARG A 705 37.74 -2.89 -12.46
CA ARG A 705 38.86 -2.20 -13.12
C ARG A 705 38.56 -0.71 -13.20
N SER A 706 39.61 0.09 -13.35
CA SER A 706 39.42 1.53 -13.58
C SER A 706 38.40 1.77 -14.71
N GLY A 707 37.33 2.50 -14.40
CA GLY A 707 36.27 2.87 -15.34
C GLY A 707 35.21 1.81 -15.64
N ARG A 708 35.25 0.61 -15.05
CA ARG A 708 34.19 -0.39 -15.22
C ARG A 708 34.18 -1.48 -14.15
N ILE A 709 32.98 -1.99 -13.86
CA ILE A 709 32.77 -3.21 -13.08
C ILE A 709 32.01 -4.26 -13.92
N VAL A 710 32.13 -5.51 -13.52
CA VAL A 710 31.36 -6.64 -14.07
C VAL A 710 30.57 -7.24 -12.95
N LEU A 711 29.26 -7.32 -13.12
CA LEU A 711 28.29 -7.81 -12.14
C LEU A 711 27.76 -9.17 -12.58
N GLN A 712 27.40 -10.00 -11.60
CA GLN A 712 26.75 -11.29 -11.77
C GLN A 712 25.30 -11.18 -11.30
N MET A 713 24.34 -11.51 -12.19
CA MET A 713 22.94 -11.66 -11.80
C MET A 713 22.75 -12.93 -10.98
N PRO A 714 21.84 -12.92 -9.98
CA PRO A 714 21.39 -14.13 -9.30
C PRO A 714 20.87 -15.15 -10.30
N THR A 715 21.10 -16.44 -10.03
CA THR A 715 20.53 -17.54 -10.82
C THR A 715 19.11 -17.89 -10.39
N GLN A 716 18.75 -17.54 -9.16
CA GLN A 716 17.41 -17.74 -8.60
C GLN A 716 16.50 -16.59 -9.04
N GLN A 717 15.52 -16.89 -9.89
CA GLN A 717 14.60 -15.87 -10.42
C GLN A 717 13.76 -15.22 -9.33
N ALA A 718 13.44 -15.92 -8.25
CA ALA A 718 12.73 -15.38 -7.10
C ALA A 718 13.52 -14.27 -6.35
N VAL A 719 14.86 -14.25 -6.49
CA VAL A 719 15.70 -13.16 -5.95
C VAL A 719 15.52 -11.88 -6.75
N VAL A 720 15.43 -12.00 -8.08
CA VAL A 720 15.25 -10.88 -9.02
C VAL A 720 14.12 -11.20 -10.01
N PRO A 721 12.84 -11.16 -9.56
CA PRO A 721 11.70 -11.38 -10.45
C PRO A 721 11.76 -10.47 -11.69
N PRO A 722 11.26 -10.92 -12.85
CA PRO A 722 11.22 -10.12 -14.06
C PRO A 722 10.49 -8.78 -13.83
N GLY A 723 10.99 -7.72 -14.43
CA GLY A 723 10.43 -6.36 -14.31
C GLY A 723 11.50 -5.29 -14.30
N ASP A 724 11.11 -4.08 -13.92
CA ASP A 724 11.97 -2.89 -13.97
C ASP A 724 12.64 -2.58 -12.64
N TYR A 725 13.92 -2.29 -12.72
CA TYR A 725 14.80 -1.99 -11.59
C TYR A 725 15.59 -0.70 -11.80
N MET A 726 16.11 -0.19 -10.72
CA MET A 726 17.13 0.86 -10.66
C MET A 726 18.45 0.24 -10.20
N LEU A 727 19.49 0.34 -11.02
CA LEU A 727 20.84 -0.10 -10.68
C LEU A 727 21.62 1.05 -10.05
N PHE A 728 22.05 0.90 -8.80
CA PHE A 728 22.98 1.80 -8.12
C PHE A 728 24.33 1.13 -7.91
N VAL A 729 25.38 1.93 -7.80
CA VAL A 729 26.68 1.51 -7.29
C VAL A 729 27.02 2.34 -6.07
N ASN A 730 27.49 1.71 -5.01
CA ASN A 730 27.84 2.37 -3.76
C ASN A 730 29.37 2.39 -3.61
N ALA A 731 29.91 3.53 -3.19
CA ALA A 731 31.31 3.71 -2.87
C ALA A 731 31.45 4.21 -1.43
N ARG A 732 32.61 3.96 -0.79
CA ARG A 732 32.90 4.56 0.52
C ARG A 732 33.53 5.95 0.34
N ASP A 733 33.01 6.94 1.05
CA ASP A 733 33.61 8.27 1.17
C ASP A 733 34.87 8.26 2.06
N ASP A 734 35.41 9.43 2.36
CA ASP A 734 36.59 9.56 3.23
C ASP A 734 36.25 9.30 4.70
N GLU A 735 35.02 9.49 5.10
CA GLU A 735 34.51 9.24 6.45
C GLU A 735 34.09 7.78 6.65
N GLY A 736 34.08 6.96 5.59
CA GLY A 736 33.70 5.55 5.63
C GLY A 736 32.21 5.29 5.39
N ASN A 737 31.40 6.31 5.06
CA ASN A 737 29.98 6.15 4.76
C ASN A 737 29.76 5.59 3.34
N LEU A 738 28.71 4.80 3.16
CA LEU A 738 28.28 4.38 1.83
C LEU A 738 27.57 5.53 1.10
N VAL A 739 28.00 5.79 -0.12
CA VAL A 739 27.48 6.85 -0.98
C VAL A 739 27.05 6.25 -2.32
N PRO A 740 25.76 6.30 -2.69
CA PRO A 740 25.25 5.72 -3.92
C PRO A 740 25.44 6.67 -5.11
N SER A 741 25.58 6.09 -6.31
CA SER A 741 25.46 6.83 -7.56
C SER A 741 24.00 7.30 -7.80
N GLU A 742 23.76 8.09 -8.83
CA GLU A 742 22.48 8.07 -9.51
C GLU A 742 22.28 6.72 -10.16
N SER A 743 21.01 6.27 -10.25
CA SER A 743 20.70 4.96 -10.82
C SER A 743 20.78 4.94 -12.35
N LYS A 744 20.81 3.70 -12.86
CA LYS A 744 20.46 3.42 -14.26
C LYS A 744 19.28 2.46 -14.30
N ALA A 745 18.28 2.83 -15.09
CA ALA A 745 17.15 1.95 -15.36
C ALA A 745 17.63 0.67 -16.05
N ILE A 746 17.15 -0.47 -15.61
CA ILE A 746 17.46 -1.78 -16.15
C ILE A 746 16.26 -2.69 -16.02
N THR A 747 15.91 -3.39 -17.10
CA THR A 747 14.85 -4.41 -17.07
C THR A 747 15.47 -5.79 -16.86
N VAL A 748 15.00 -6.50 -15.84
CA VAL A 748 15.37 -7.88 -15.59
C VAL A 748 14.42 -8.78 -16.37
N THR A 749 14.97 -9.71 -17.15
CA THR A 749 14.21 -10.71 -17.91
C THR A 749 14.44 -12.11 -17.33
N GLY A 750 13.44 -12.97 -17.45
CA GLY A 750 13.47 -14.33 -16.95
C GLY A 750 12.41 -15.19 -17.64
N ALA A 751 12.24 -16.42 -17.15
CA ALA A 751 11.18 -17.31 -17.63
C ALA A 751 9.82 -16.82 -17.09
N LEU A 752 8.88 -16.56 -17.99
CA LEU A 752 7.50 -16.24 -17.63
C LEU A 752 6.65 -17.50 -17.71
N SER A 753 5.66 -17.62 -16.83
CA SER A 753 4.67 -18.69 -16.92
C SER A 753 3.77 -18.45 -18.13
N ALA A 754 3.34 -19.53 -18.77
CA ALA A 754 2.33 -19.52 -19.79
C ALA A 754 1.34 -20.65 -19.45
N LEU A 755 0.43 -20.37 -18.51
CA LEU A 755 -0.58 -21.35 -18.07
C LEU A 755 -1.73 -21.49 -19.08
N CYS A 756 -1.89 -20.52 -19.98
CA CYS A 756 -2.98 -20.46 -20.95
C CYS A 756 -2.63 -21.05 -22.32
N GLN A 757 -1.82 -22.11 -22.37
CA GLN A 757 -1.54 -22.87 -23.61
C GLN A 757 -2.37 -24.14 -23.70
#